data_421cce69a4a41733a3568a155e758075
#
_entry.id   421cce69a4a41733a3568a155e758075
#
_cell.length_a   1.000
_cell.length_b   1.000
_cell.length_c   1.000
_cell.angle_alpha   90.00
_cell.angle_beta   90.00
_cell.angle_gamma   90.00
#
_symmetry.space_group_name_H-M   'P 1'
#
loop_
_entity.id
_entity.type
_entity.pdbx_description
1 polymer ?
#
loop_
_entity_poly.entity_id
_entity_poly.type
_entity_poly.pdbx_seq_one_letter_code
_entity_poly.pdbx_strand_id
1 'polypeptide(L)'
;EHDGIIELPSGEVGERFTDWLAKNDPAKVDPVIEIAITPNRPDALGVRGIARDLAARGLGTLKPAQEVEIKGSFPCPIAVSIDADTQENGCEVFAGRLIRGVKNGPSPDWLQTRLRAIGLRPISALVDITNFFTFDRNRPLHVFDADKVQGNLRIHRAKGGEVMTGLDEKDYTFSAGQVVISDDAGIESIAGIMGGLATGCTHDTVNVFLEAAVWDRVQIAMTGRALKINSDARYRNERGIDPAFNMEAVDLATQMILDLCGGEASHVVVAGQVPDVSRAYRLDPARVQSLVGMDIAESEQRQTLTKLGFKLEGNMAQVPSWRPDVQGEADLVEEVARIASLTKLVGRPLPRTDAGVPKPILSLSQRREQIARRTMAGLGYNECVSYSFIDQAAATLFGGGTDATMLANPISSDMSHMRPDLLAGLLQAAARNQARGFADLALFELGHAFTGGEPGEQVVQVAGLLVGRTGPRDPHGASRPVDLFDAKSDAEAVLAALGAPERVQILRNGATWWHPGRHGVICLGPKKALAVFGEVHPKVLAAMDVKGPAMAFTIWPAEVPAPRKTNATRPALLMRDLQAVERDFAFVVDSTVEALTIVNAALGADKALIDQVRVFDEFTGPKAEAQMGAGKKSVAIAVRLQPTEKTLKEAEIEAVGARIIDKVTKATGGALRG
;
A
#
# COMPACT_ATOMS: atom_id res chain seq x y z
N GLU A 1 14.30 -15.43 11.19
CA GLU A 1 14.48 -16.51 10.22
C GLU A 1 13.24 -17.40 10.28
N HIS A 2 12.45 -17.36 9.20
CA HIS A 2 11.12 -17.97 9.17
C HIS A 2 11.01 -19.12 8.16
N ASP A 3 12.14 -19.56 7.58
CA ASP A 3 12.15 -20.47 6.43
C ASP A 3 12.36 -21.94 6.77
N GLY A 4 12.05 -22.36 7.98
CA GLY A 4 12.06 -23.78 8.33
C GLY A 4 12.74 -24.13 9.67
N ILE A 5 13.09 -25.38 9.84
CA ILE A 5 13.80 -25.92 11.00
C ILE A 5 15.30 -25.75 10.79
N ILE A 6 15.99 -25.20 11.77
CA ILE A 6 17.46 -25.12 11.75
C ILE A 6 18.03 -26.49 12.14
N GLU A 7 18.78 -27.09 11.23
CA GLU A 7 19.54 -28.32 11.51
C GLU A 7 20.92 -27.93 12.05
N LEU A 8 21.25 -28.40 13.24
CA LEU A 8 22.56 -28.14 13.85
C LEU A 8 23.49 -29.35 13.55
N PRO A 9 24.76 -29.09 13.17
CA PRO A 9 25.71 -30.15 12.86
C PRO A 9 26.16 -30.94 14.09
N SER A 10 25.94 -30.40 15.29
CA SER A 10 26.30 -31.02 16.59
C SER A 10 25.47 -30.35 17.71
N GLY A 11 25.44 -30.94 18.89
CA GLY A 11 24.78 -30.43 20.08
C GLY A 11 24.16 -31.52 20.91
N GLU A 12 23.78 -31.21 22.15
CA GLU A 12 23.07 -32.11 23.04
C GLU A 12 21.58 -31.82 23.06
N VAL A 13 20.74 -32.85 23.10
CA VAL A 13 19.29 -32.68 23.19
C VAL A 13 18.91 -31.94 24.48
N GLY A 14 18.28 -30.78 24.34
CA GLY A 14 17.91 -29.92 25.47
C GLY A 14 18.93 -28.82 25.80
N GLU A 15 20.07 -28.76 25.11
CA GLU A 15 20.99 -27.62 25.18
C GLU A 15 20.28 -26.36 24.66
N ARG A 16 20.48 -25.22 25.35
CA ARG A 16 19.95 -23.95 24.86
C ARG A 16 20.67 -23.54 23.57
N PHE A 17 19.90 -23.12 22.57
CA PHE A 17 20.46 -22.68 21.28
C PHE A 17 21.48 -21.55 21.41
N THR A 18 21.24 -20.62 22.34
CA THR A 18 22.19 -19.52 22.65
C THR A 18 23.52 -20.03 23.20
N ASP A 19 23.50 -21.08 24.03
CA ASP A 19 24.70 -21.67 24.63
C ASP A 19 25.50 -22.46 23.58
N TRP A 20 24.78 -23.14 22.68
CA TRP A 20 25.35 -23.78 21.52
C TRP A 20 26.01 -22.75 20.56
N LEU A 21 25.32 -21.63 20.26
CA LEU A 21 25.86 -20.54 19.44
C LEU A 21 27.13 -19.95 20.07
N ALA A 22 27.14 -19.72 21.39
CA ALA A 22 28.29 -19.16 22.08
C ALA A 22 29.55 -20.03 21.93
N LYS A 23 29.37 -21.35 21.79
CA LYS A 23 30.47 -22.30 21.58
C LYS A 23 30.90 -22.41 20.11
N ASN A 24 29.94 -22.37 19.17
CA ASN A 24 30.15 -22.73 17.79
C ASN A 24 30.19 -21.53 16.82
N ASP A 25 29.50 -20.44 17.16
CA ASP A 25 29.48 -19.19 16.39
C ASP A 25 29.26 -17.98 17.32
N PRO A 26 30.28 -17.61 18.12
CA PRO A 26 30.16 -16.53 19.12
C PRO A 26 29.81 -15.17 18.48
N ALA A 27 30.06 -14.97 17.20
CA ALA A 27 29.70 -13.76 16.49
C ALA A 27 28.17 -13.54 16.43
N LYS A 28 27.38 -14.62 16.46
CA LYS A 28 25.92 -14.55 16.47
C LYS A 28 25.30 -14.35 17.87
N VAL A 29 26.11 -14.35 18.91
CA VAL A 29 25.67 -14.09 20.28
C VAL A 29 25.87 -12.64 20.68
N ASP A 30 26.70 -11.90 19.95
CA ASP A 30 26.93 -10.46 20.16
C ASP A 30 25.58 -9.71 19.97
N PRO A 31 25.18 -8.86 20.91
CA PRO A 31 23.93 -8.10 20.78
C PRO A 31 23.96 -7.22 19.54
N VAL A 32 23.09 -7.50 18.59
CA VAL A 32 22.90 -6.69 17.38
C VAL A 32 21.70 -5.79 17.59
N ILE A 33 21.92 -4.48 17.45
CA ILE A 33 20.87 -3.47 17.53
C ILE A 33 20.54 -3.03 16.10
N GLU A 34 19.34 -3.33 15.65
CA GLU A 34 18.83 -2.82 14.39
C GLU A 34 18.41 -1.36 14.57
N ILE A 35 18.96 -0.47 13.76
CA ILE A 35 18.72 0.97 13.82
C ILE A 35 18.13 1.42 12.47
N ALA A 36 16.91 1.93 12.48
CA ALA A 36 16.31 2.58 11.32
C ALA A 36 16.84 4.01 11.18
N ILE A 37 17.65 4.24 10.18
CA ILE A 37 18.20 5.57 9.88
C ILE A 37 17.33 6.27 8.83
N THR A 38 16.89 7.48 9.15
CA THR A 38 16.12 8.31 8.22
C THR A 38 16.97 8.75 7.02
N PRO A 39 16.38 8.94 5.81
CA PRO A 39 17.15 9.26 4.60
C PRO A 39 17.97 10.55 4.68
N ASN A 40 17.61 11.49 5.55
CA ASN A 40 18.32 12.75 5.76
C ASN A 40 19.61 12.58 6.59
N ARG A 41 19.83 11.44 7.25
CA ARG A 41 20.97 11.19 8.13
C ARG A 41 21.95 10.14 7.58
N PRO A 42 22.51 10.37 6.37
CA PRO A 42 23.47 9.41 5.81
C PRO A 42 24.73 9.25 6.67
N ASP A 43 25.14 10.26 7.41
CA ASP A 43 26.29 10.18 8.34
C ASP A 43 26.11 9.09 9.40
N ALA A 44 24.89 8.78 9.80
CA ALA A 44 24.56 7.75 10.77
C ALA A 44 24.50 6.33 10.16
N LEU A 45 24.70 6.16 8.84
CA LEU A 45 24.82 4.85 8.19
C LEU A 45 26.18 4.17 8.45
N GLY A 46 27.05 4.79 9.26
CA GLY A 46 28.28 4.21 9.77
C GLY A 46 28.35 4.28 11.30
N VAL A 47 29.04 3.31 11.90
CA VAL A 47 29.21 3.21 13.37
C VAL A 47 29.77 4.51 13.96
N ARG A 48 30.69 5.18 13.26
CA ARG A 48 31.24 6.45 13.75
C ARG A 48 30.21 7.57 13.84
N GLY A 49 29.24 7.63 12.92
CA GLY A 49 28.15 8.60 12.97
C GLY A 49 27.21 8.33 14.15
N ILE A 50 26.88 7.07 14.41
CA ILE A 50 26.11 6.65 15.59
C ILE A 50 26.87 7.01 16.88
N ALA A 51 28.17 6.72 16.92
CA ALA A 51 29.02 7.06 18.08
C ALA A 51 29.06 8.57 18.36
N ARG A 52 29.04 9.41 17.31
CA ARG A 52 28.94 10.87 17.42
C ARG A 52 27.62 11.31 18.06
N ASP A 53 26.51 10.73 17.64
CA ASP A 53 25.18 11.01 18.21
C ASP A 53 25.10 10.56 19.69
N LEU A 54 25.60 9.37 20.01
CA LEU A 54 25.65 8.87 21.40
C LEU A 54 26.53 9.77 22.30
N ALA A 55 27.67 10.24 21.79
CA ALA A 55 28.53 11.17 22.50
C ALA A 55 27.86 12.55 22.68
N ALA A 56 27.17 13.05 21.68
CA ALA A 56 26.39 14.29 21.78
C ALA A 56 25.29 14.17 22.85
N ARG A 57 24.66 13.00 22.93
CA ARG A 57 23.66 12.67 23.96
C ARG A 57 24.26 12.54 25.38
N GLY A 58 25.57 12.42 25.49
CA GLY A 58 26.25 12.28 26.79
C GLY A 58 26.40 10.83 27.26
N LEU A 59 26.23 9.84 26.37
CA LEU A 59 26.38 8.41 26.68
C LEU A 59 27.82 7.91 26.54
N GLY A 60 28.76 8.79 26.23
CA GLY A 60 30.17 8.48 26.10
C GLY A 60 30.96 9.65 25.53
N THR A 61 32.23 9.39 25.21
CA THR A 61 33.10 10.36 24.54
C THR A 61 33.55 9.79 23.20
N LEU A 62 33.34 10.55 22.12
CA LEU A 62 33.83 10.17 20.81
C LEU A 62 35.37 10.17 20.78
N LYS A 63 35.99 9.04 20.45
CA LYS A 63 37.41 8.95 20.28
C LYS A 63 37.87 9.86 19.13
N PRO A 64 39.00 10.52 19.22
CA PRO A 64 39.55 11.32 18.13
C PRO A 64 39.72 10.47 16.87
N ALA A 65 39.64 11.11 15.69
CA ALA A 65 39.94 10.45 14.45
C ALA A 65 41.43 10.05 14.44
N GLN A 66 41.74 8.92 13.84
CA GLN A 66 43.10 8.55 13.57
C GLN A 66 43.53 9.32 12.32
N GLU A 67 44.59 10.11 12.43
CA GLU A 67 45.21 10.79 11.31
C GLU A 67 46.31 9.91 10.76
N VAL A 68 46.23 9.59 9.47
CA VAL A 68 47.21 8.79 8.74
C VAL A 68 47.53 9.52 7.45
N GLU A 69 48.81 9.66 7.12
CA GLU A 69 49.28 10.17 5.84
C GLU A 69 50.23 9.14 5.21
N ILE A 70 49.84 8.62 4.03
CA ILE A 70 50.66 7.68 3.27
C ILE A 70 51.24 8.38 2.06
N LYS A 71 52.54 8.65 2.05
CA LYS A 71 53.22 9.36 0.96
C LYS A 71 53.37 8.54 -0.32
N GLY A 72 53.30 7.22 -0.22
CA GLY A 72 53.63 6.33 -1.34
C GLY A 72 55.14 6.32 -1.65
N SER A 73 55.61 5.25 -2.26
CA SER A 73 57.03 5.02 -2.54
C SER A 73 57.37 4.98 -4.03
N PHE A 74 56.35 4.92 -4.90
CA PHE A 74 56.52 4.89 -6.35
C PHE A 74 55.32 5.56 -7.06
N PRO A 75 55.50 6.02 -8.33
CA PRO A 75 54.40 6.55 -9.13
C PRO A 75 53.36 5.47 -9.42
N CYS A 76 52.06 5.83 -9.32
CA CYS A 76 50.98 4.91 -9.70
C CYS A 76 51.03 4.68 -11.23
N PRO A 77 51.10 3.42 -11.69
CA PRO A 77 51.11 3.11 -13.11
C PRO A 77 49.75 3.22 -13.79
N ILE A 78 48.64 3.21 -13.03
CA ILE A 78 47.29 3.34 -13.53
C ILE A 78 46.86 4.81 -13.37
N ALA A 79 46.65 5.48 -14.50
CA ALA A 79 46.08 6.84 -14.48
C ALA A 79 44.54 6.76 -14.42
N VAL A 80 43.94 7.84 -13.91
CA VAL A 80 42.46 7.95 -13.82
C VAL A 80 42.04 9.24 -14.50
N SER A 81 40.96 9.18 -15.28
CA SER A 81 40.36 10.34 -15.92
C SER A 81 38.83 10.35 -15.73
N ILE A 82 38.27 11.55 -15.66
CA ILE A 82 36.82 11.76 -15.63
C ILE A 82 36.46 12.58 -16.88
N ASP A 83 35.50 12.11 -17.68
CA ASP A 83 35.05 12.86 -18.84
C ASP A 83 34.38 14.17 -18.41
N ALA A 84 34.57 15.24 -19.19
CA ALA A 84 34.07 16.58 -18.84
C ALA A 84 32.57 16.65 -18.60
N ASP A 85 31.76 15.89 -19.36
CA ASP A 85 30.30 15.79 -19.22
C ASP A 85 29.85 14.95 -18.00
N THR A 86 30.76 14.22 -17.41
CA THR A 86 30.56 13.35 -16.25
C THR A 86 31.01 14.00 -14.95
N GLN A 87 31.95 14.95 -15.03
CA GLN A 87 32.52 15.59 -13.84
C GLN A 87 31.50 16.43 -13.08
N GLU A 88 30.62 17.15 -13.76
CA GLU A 88 29.65 18.05 -13.12
C GLU A 88 28.47 17.31 -12.44
N ASN A 89 27.95 16.25 -13.09
CA ASN A 89 26.75 15.55 -12.66
C ASN A 89 26.90 14.02 -12.67
N GLY A 90 28.08 13.51 -12.32
CA GLY A 90 28.37 12.08 -12.31
C GLY A 90 29.38 11.70 -11.26
N CYS A 91 30.61 12.21 -11.38
CA CYS A 91 31.72 11.96 -10.45
C CYS A 91 32.48 13.26 -10.19
N GLU A 92 32.39 13.81 -9.00
CA GLU A 92 33.04 15.07 -8.63
C GLU A 92 34.54 14.89 -8.38
N VAL A 93 34.89 13.80 -7.73
CA VAL A 93 36.29 13.43 -7.47
C VAL A 93 36.43 11.91 -7.40
N PHE A 94 37.48 11.42 -7.98
CA PHE A 94 37.94 10.04 -7.88
C PHE A 94 39.37 10.03 -7.38
N ALA A 95 39.66 9.35 -6.28
CA ALA A 95 40.97 9.13 -5.76
C ALA A 95 41.29 7.63 -5.76
N GLY A 96 42.48 7.28 -6.21
CA GLY A 96 42.89 5.88 -6.25
C GLY A 96 44.37 5.71 -5.89
N ARG A 97 44.73 4.50 -5.47
CA ARG A 97 46.09 4.12 -5.12
C ARG A 97 46.35 2.67 -5.46
N LEU A 98 47.46 2.38 -6.10
CA LEU A 98 47.94 1.02 -6.28
C LEU A 98 48.75 0.58 -5.06
N ILE A 99 48.48 -0.63 -4.57
CA ILE A 99 49.29 -1.29 -3.55
C ILE A 99 49.77 -2.62 -4.18
N ARG A 100 51.10 -2.73 -4.37
CA ARG A 100 51.70 -3.93 -4.99
C ARG A 100 52.27 -4.87 -3.95
N GLY A 101 52.32 -6.18 -4.30
CA GLY A 101 52.92 -7.19 -3.45
C GLY A 101 52.09 -7.53 -2.21
N VAL A 102 50.77 -7.33 -2.27
CA VAL A 102 49.87 -7.72 -1.18
C VAL A 102 49.70 -9.25 -1.11
N LYS A 103 49.49 -9.76 0.07
CA LYS A 103 49.11 -11.15 0.31
C LYS A 103 47.65 -11.16 0.73
N ASN A 104 46.75 -11.31 -0.24
CA ASN A 104 45.32 -11.45 0.03
C ASN A 104 45.03 -12.84 0.60
N GLY A 105 44.10 -12.92 1.52
CA GLY A 105 43.73 -14.15 2.18
C GLY A 105 42.54 -13.90 3.11
N PRO A 106 42.24 -14.80 4.04
CA PRO A 106 41.24 -14.57 5.06
C PRO A 106 41.59 -13.33 5.89
N SER A 107 40.60 -12.50 6.17
CA SER A 107 40.77 -11.37 7.11
C SER A 107 40.97 -11.88 8.54
N PRO A 108 41.53 -11.12 9.47
CA PRO A 108 41.72 -11.54 10.86
C PRO A 108 40.37 -11.76 11.58
N ASP A 109 40.39 -12.64 12.57
CA ASP A 109 39.18 -13.08 13.28
C ASP A 109 38.32 -11.93 13.83
N TRP A 110 38.97 -10.87 14.33
CA TRP A 110 38.25 -9.73 14.86
C TRP A 110 37.43 -9.01 13.77
N LEU A 111 37.92 -8.93 12.54
CA LEU A 111 37.22 -8.31 11.42
C LEU A 111 36.11 -9.23 10.92
N GLN A 112 36.40 -10.50 10.74
CA GLN A 112 35.39 -11.50 10.35
C GLN A 112 34.22 -11.56 11.36
N THR A 113 34.53 -11.56 12.66
CA THR A 113 33.51 -11.59 13.74
C THR A 113 32.59 -10.38 13.64
N ARG A 114 33.11 -9.17 13.43
CA ARG A 114 32.31 -7.94 13.29
C ARG A 114 31.42 -7.98 12.04
N LEU A 115 31.97 -8.45 10.91
CA LEU A 115 31.18 -8.55 9.68
C LEU A 115 30.06 -9.60 9.81
N ARG A 116 30.36 -10.77 10.38
CA ARG A 116 29.34 -11.80 10.65
C ARG A 116 28.26 -11.33 11.61
N ALA A 117 28.62 -10.54 12.63
CA ALA A 117 27.65 -10.01 13.59
C ALA A 117 26.56 -9.14 12.91
N ILE A 118 26.89 -8.42 11.85
CA ILE A 118 25.96 -7.62 11.06
C ILE A 118 25.38 -8.35 9.84
N GLY A 119 25.56 -9.68 9.75
CA GLY A 119 25.00 -10.52 8.69
C GLY A 119 25.83 -10.58 7.39
N LEU A 120 27.02 -10.00 7.36
CA LEU A 120 27.90 -10.08 6.20
C LEU A 120 28.74 -11.36 6.23
N ARG A 121 28.95 -11.93 5.06
CA ARG A 121 29.86 -13.05 4.88
C ARG A 121 31.28 -12.53 4.60
N PRO A 122 32.29 -12.82 5.43
CA PRO A 122 33.70 -12.55 5.10
C PRO A 122 34.10 -13.26 3.81
N ILE A 123 34.83 -12.56 2.94
CA ILE A 123 35.26 -13.06 1.62
C ILE A 123 36.78 -13.16 1.57
N SER A 124 37.47 -12.03 1.66
CA SER A 124 38.92 -11.92 1.70
C SER A 124 39.30 -10.63 2.39
N ALA A 125 40.55 -10.51 2.86
CA ALA A 125 41.01 -9.33 3.59
C ALA A 125 40.77 -8.01 2.82
N LEU A 126 41.02 -7.96 1.52
CA LEU A 126 40.79 -6.77 0.70
C LEU A 126 39.29 -6.39 0.63
N VAL A 127 38.42 -7.36 0.37
CA VAL A 127 36.98 -7.11 0.30
C VAL A 127 36.39 -6.79 1.68
N ASP A 128 36.87 -7.48 2.71
CA ASP A 128 36.40 -7.28 4.09
C ASP A 128 36.77 -5.89 4.63
N ILE A 129 37.96 -5.34 4.21
CA ILE A 129 38.36 -3.97 4.49
C ILE A 129 37.38 -2.98 3.85
N THR A 130 37.02 -3.14 2.59
CA THR A 130 36.07 -2.24 1.93
C THR A 130 34.69 -2.28 2.59
N ASN A 131 34.22 -3.47 2.95
CA ASN A 131 33.00 -3.64 3.73
C ASN A 131 33.10 -2.98 5.12
N PHE A 132 34.22 -3.14 5.81
CA PHE A 132 34.44 -2.49 7.10
C PHE A 132 34.33 -0.96 7.01
N PHE A 133 34.98 -0.33 6.03
CA PHE A 133 34.85 1.13 5.82
C PHE A 133 33.43 1.55 5.47
N THR A 134 32.72 0.74 4.71
CA THR A 134 31.33 0.99 4.36
C THR A 134 30.46 1.08 5.61
N PHE A 135 30.60 0.15 6.56
CA PHE A 135 29.77 0.09 7.76
C PHE A 135 30.33 0.86 8.96
N ASP A 136 31.65 1.04 9.08
CA ASP A 136 32.23 1.82 10.17
C ASP A 136 32.19 3.34 9.90
N ARG A 137 32.49 3.74 8.66
CA ARG A 137 32.68 5.14 8.28
C ARG A 137 31.64 5.73 7.35
N ASN A 138 30.64 4.95 6.94
CA ASN A 138 29.73 5.34 5.86
C ASN A 138 30.49 5.69 4.57
N ARG A 139 31.54 4.93 4.28
CA ARG A 139 32.40 5.18 3.14
C ARG A 139 32.55 3.94 2.28
N PRO A 140 31.70 3.74 1.26
CA PRO A 140 31.91 2.71 0.26
C PRO A 140 33.24 2.92 -0.44
N LEU A 141 34.03 1.86 -0.53
CA LEU A 141 35.29 1.77 -1.24
C LEU A 141 35.19 0.60 -2.23
N HIS A 142 35.99 0.66 -3.30
CA HIS A 142 36.13 -0.48 -4.19
C HIS A 142 37.59 -0.85 -4.39
N VAL A 143 37.85 -2.12 -4.71
CA VAL A 143 39.19 -2.65 -4.99
C VAL A 143 39.15 -3.41 -6.30
N PHE A 144 40.04 -3.05 -7.21
CA PHE A 144 40.29 -3.75 -8.45
C PHE A 144 41.53 -4.62 -8.33
N ASP A 145 41.53 -5.80 -8.90
CA ASP A 145 42.76 -6.56 -9.18
C ASP A 145 43.52 -5.82 -10.27
N ALA A 146 44.59 -5.13 -9.88
CA ALA A 146 45.33 -4.24 -10.76
C ALA A 146 45.99 -4.96 -11.93
N ASP A 147 46.31 -6.24 -11.80
CA ASP A 147 46.89 -7.05 -12.87
C ASP A 147 45.88 -7.41 -13.97
N LYS A 148 44.59 -7.27 -13.66
CA LYS A 148 43.48 -7.49 -14.62
C LYS A 148 43.04 -6.21 -15.31
N VAL A 149 43.34 -5.06 -14.75
CA VAL A 149 43.02 -3.74 -15.36
C VAL A 149 43.90 -3.53 -16.61
N GLN A 150 43.27 -3.28 -17.75
CA GLN A 150 43.93 -3.04 -19.02
C GLN A 150 44.05 -1.53 -19.27
N GLY A 151 45.27 -1.02 -19.22
CA GLY A 151 45.56 0.41 -19.44
C GLY A 151 45.17 1.29 -18.24
N ASN A 152 44.31 2.28 -18.47
CA ASN A 152 43.92 3.29 -17.50
C ASN A 152 42.43 3.23 -17.18
N LEU A 153 42.03 3.78 -16.03
CA LEU A 153 40.64 3.87 -15.65
C LEU A 153 40.02 5.20 -16.14
N ARG A 154 38.84 5.09 -16.74
CA ARG A 154 38.07 6.22 -17.23
C ARG A 154 36.67 6.20 -16.68
N ILE A 155 36.24 7.28 -16.07
CA ILE A 155 34.87 7.50 -15.59
C ILE A 155 34.12 8.28 -16.65
N HIS A 156 33.07 7.69 -17.19
CA HIS A 156 32.32 8.28 -18.31
C HIS A 156 30.84 7.83 -18.30
N ARG A 157 30.06 8.37 -19.23
CA ARG A 157 28.69 7.94 -19.44
C ARG A 157 28.61 6.81 -20.46
N ALA A 158 27.88 5.75 -20.15
CA ALA A 158 27.59 4.68 -21.11
C ALA A 158 26.85 5.24 -22.33
N LYS A 159 27.08 4.65 -23.50
CA LYS A 159 26.45 5.02 -24.78
C LYS A 159 25.11 4.32 -24.97
N GLY A 160 24.89 3.22 -24.26
CA GLY A 160 23.72 2.36 -24.33
C GLY A 160 23.97 1.08 -25.12
N GLY A 161 23.57 -0.04 -24.54
CA GLY A 161 23.75 -1.37 -25.09
C GLY A 161 25.02 -2.10 -24.67
N GLU A 162 25.94 -1.43 -23.96
CA GLU A 162 27.11 -2.09 -23.36
C GLU A 162 26.64 -3.06 -22.26
N VAL A 163 27.40 -4.14 -22.05
CA VAL A 163 27.09 -5.17 -21.05
C VAL A 163 28.29 -5.39 -20.13
N MET A 164 28.04 -5.57 -18.85
CA MET A 164 29.02 -5.95 -17.84
C MET A 164 28.44 -7.04 -16.94
N THR A 165 29.23 -8.04 -16.63
CA THR A 165 28.88 -9.02 -15.57
C THR A 165 29.30 -8.44 -14.22
N GLY A 166 28.36 -8.26 -13.31
CA GLY A 166 28.61 -7.76 -11.96
C GLY A 166 29.25 -8.78 -11.03
N LEU A 167 29.74 -8.32 -9.86
CA LEU A 167 30.26 -9.20 -8.79
C LEU A 167 29.20 -10.17 -8.23
N ASP A 168 27.91 -9.95 -8.52
CA ASP A 168 26.81 -10.87 -8.21
C ASP A 168 26.54 -11.89 -9.33
N GLU A 169 27.45 -12.00 -10.31
CA GLU A 169 27.40 -12.93 -11.43
C GLU A 169 26.22 -12.71 -12.41
N LYS A 170 25.62 -11.52 -12.39
CA LYS A 170 24.53 -11.15 -13.31
C LYS A 170 25.02 -10.20 -14.38
N ASP A 171 24.44 -10.33 -15.58
CA ASP A 171 24.71 -9.41 -16.68
C ASP A 171 23.80 -8.18 -16.59
N TYR A 172 24.43 -7.01 -16.71
CA TYR A 172 23.77 -5.73 -16.72
C TYR A 172 23.98 -5.04 -18.05
N THR A 173 22.88 -4.71 -18.73
CA THR A 173 22.87 -3.93 -19.95
C THR A 173 22.63 -2.45 -19.63
N PHE A 174 23.54 -1.59 -20.04
CA PHE A 174 23.47 -0.17 -19.73
C PHE A 174 22.57 0.60 -20.70
N SER A 175 21.90 1.60 -20.16
CA SER A 175 21.23 2.65 -20.93
C SER A 175 22.18 3.83 -21.11
N ALA A 176 21.98 4.61 -22.18
CA ALA A 176 22.77 5.80 -22.41
C ALA A 176 22.68 6.80 -21.23
N GLY A 177 23.83 7.35 -20.84
CA GLY A 177 23.92 8.35 -19.78
C GLY A 177 24.17 7.79 -18.38
N GLN A 178 24.10 6.48 -18.15
CA GLN A 178 24.51 5.87 -16.90
C GLN A 178 26.02 5.99 -16.70
N VAL A 179 26.45 6.34 -15.48
CA VAL A 179 27.87 6.54 -15.16
C VAL A 179 28.53 5.20 -14.87
N VAL A 180 29.64 4.97 -15.52
CA VAL A 180 30.41 3.73 -15.44
C VAL A 180 31.92 4.04 -15.33
N ILE A 181 32.69 3.05 -14.84
CA ILE A 181 34.13 3.04 -14.86
C ILE A 181 34.56 2.00 -15.88
N SER A 182 35.38 2.39 -16.85
CA SER A 182 35.92 1.49 -17.87
C SER A 182 37.45 1.53 -17.88
N ASP A 183 38.02 0.46 -18.37
CA ASP A 183 39.40 0.40 -18.82
C ASP A 183 39.46 0.28 -20.36
N ASP A 184 40.60 -0.15 -20.92
CA ASP A 184 40.72 -0.35 -22.37
C ASP A 184 39.97 -1.58 -22.91
N ALA A 185 39.59 -2.51 -22.04
CA ALA A 185 38.85 -3.71 -22.43
C ALA A 185 37.31 -3.47 -22.41
N GLY A 186 36.79 -2.67 -21.50
CA GLY A 186 35.37 -2.42 -21.38
C GLY A 186 34.93 -1.79 -20.06
N ILE A 187 33.68 -2.00 -19.70
CA ILE A 187 33.11 -1.50 -18.44
C ILE A 187 33.49 -2.45 -17.30
N GLU A 188 34.15 -1.90 -16.27
CA GLU A 188 34.65 -2.62 -15.11
C GLU A 188 33.89 -2.33 -13.82
N SER A 189 33.05 -1.29 -13.80
CA SER A 189 32.21 -0.98 -12.64
C SER A 189 31.00 -0.13 -12.99
N ILE A 190 29.88 -0.43 -12.35
CA ILE A 190 28.74 0.48 -12.25
C ILE A 190 29.07 1.49 -11.16
N ALA A 191 29.44 2.69 -11.56
CA ALA A 191 30.01 3.73 -10.72
C ALA A 191 29.25 3.90 -9.39
N GLY A 192 29.94 3.66 -8.27
CA GLY A 192 29.40 3.80 -6.92
C GLY A 192 28.27 2.81 -6.52
N ILE A 193 28.00 1.79 -7.34
CA ILE A 193 26.93 0.81 -7.12
C ILE A 193 27.47 -0.60 -6.98
N MET A 194 28.22 -1.10 -7.98
CA MET A 194 28.72 -2.47 -8.01
C MET A 194 29.92 -2.60 -8.95
N GLY A 195 30.96 -3.29 -8.51
CA GLY A 195 32.10 -3.65 -9.35
C GLY A 195 31.79 -4.76 -10.34
N GLY A 196 32.58 -4.85 -11.41
CA GLY A 196 32.55 -5.93 -12.38
C GLY A 196 33.31 -7.17 -11.91
N LEU A 197 32.89 -8.30 -12.41
CA LEU A 197 33.50 -9.59 -12.08
C LEU A 197 34.92 -9.72 -12.70
N ALA A 198 35.13 -9.13 -13.90
CA ALA A 198 36.35 -9.25 -14.66
C ALA A 198 37.61 -8.77 -13.89
N THR A 199 37.49 -7.60 -13.25
CA THR A 199 38.57 -6.99 -12.43
C THR A 199 38.40 -7.24 -10.94
N GLY A 200 37.50 -8.12 -10.53
CA GLY A 200 37.26 -8.48 -9.13
C GLY A 200 38.52 -9.12 -8.49
N CYS A 201 38.80 -8.74 -7.23
CA CYS A 201 39.88 -9.32 -6.43
C CYS A 201 39.55 -10.76 -6.03
N THR A 202 40.59 -11.61 -6.09
CA THR A 202 40.56 -13.00 -5.65
C THR A 202 41.59 -13.24 -4.55
N HIS A 203 41.63 -14.46 -3.99
CA HIS A 203 42.68 -14.82 -3.03
C HIS A 203 44.10 -14.74 -3.61
N ASP A 204 44.24 -14.83 -4.94
CA ASP A 204 45.51 -14.79 -5.64
C ASP A 204 45.91 -13.38 -6.07
N THR A 205 45.10 -12.36 -5.78
CA THR A 205 45.41 -10.95 -6.10
C THR A 205 46.67 -10.48 -5.35
N VAL A 206 47.69 -10.04 -6.10
CA VAL A 206 48.98 -9.55 -5.60
C VAL A 206 49.12 -8.05 -5.71
N ASN A 207 48.47 -7.45 -6.70
CA ASN A 207 48.44 -6.00 -6.91
C ASN A 207 47.00 -5.51 -6.88
N VAL A 208 46.71 -4.54 -6.01
CA VAL A 208 45.34 -4.04 -5.83
C VAL A 208 45.29 -2.55 -6.08
N PHE A 209 44.29 -2.09 -6.84
CA PHE A 209 44.01 -0.67 -7.00
C PHE A 209 42.79 -0.33 -6.13
N LEU A 210 43.03 0.50 -5.11
CA LEU A 210 42.00 0.98 -4.18
C LEU A 210 41.33 2.22 -4.75
N GLU A 211 40.02 2.28 -4.73
CA GLU A 211 39.15 3.37 -5.18
C GLU A 211 38.41 4.04 -4.03
N ALA A 212 38.38 5.37 -4.03
CA ALA A 212 37.47 6.19 -3.26
C ALA A 212 36.97 7.35 -4.12
N ALA A 213 35.66 7.44 -4.36
CA ALA A 213 35.08 8.47 -5.21
C ALA A 213 33.87 9.15 -4.57
N VAL A 214 33.50 10.32 -5.07
CA VAL A 214 32.28 11.05 -4.72
C VAL A 214 31.39 11.12 -5.96
N TRP A 215 30.21 10.57 -5.83
CA TRP A 215 29.28 10.39 -6.93
C TRP A 215 28.06 11.31 -6.78
N ASP A 216 27.48 11.73 -7.91
CA ASP A 216 26.20 12.42 -7.92
C ASP A 216 25.09 11.51 -7.40
N ARG A 217 24.40 11.95 -6.35
CA ARG A 217 23.39 11.16 -5.64
C ARG A 217 22.20 10.78 -6.52
N VAL A 218 21.79 11.69 -7.40
CA VAL A 218 20.64 11.48 -8.30
C VAL A 218 20.99 10.44 -9.35
N GLN A 219 22.17 10.51 -9.94
CA GLN A 219 22.65 9.52 -10.92
C GLN A 219 22.74 8.12 -10.31
N ILE A 220 23.29 8.01 -9.10
CA ILE A 220 23.34 6.72 -8.37
C ILE A 220 21.92 6.15 -8.16
N ALA A 221 20.98 6.98 -7.68
CA ALA A 221 19.61 6.56 -7.42
C ALA A 221 18.90 6.13 -8.72
N MET A 222 19.03 6.89 -9.79
CA MET A 222 18.42 6.58 -11.09
C MET A 222 19.00 5.31 -11.71
N THR A 223 20.32 5.18 -11.73
CA THR A 223 21.00 4.00 -12.28
C THR A 223 20.63 2.74 -11.49
N GLY A 224 20.68 2.80 -10.16
CA GLY A 224 20.34 1.65 -9.33
C GLY A 224 18.88 1.21 -9.44
N ARG A 225 17.94 2.15 -9.64
CA ARG A 225 16.53 1.82 -9.93
C ARG A 225 16.37 1.18 -11.31
N ALA A 226 17.00 1.75 -12.33
CA ALA A 226 16.91 1.25 -13.69
C ALA A 226 17.45 -0.19 -13.81
N LEU A 227 18.58 -0.46 -13.16
CA LEU A 227 19.22 -1.78 -13.15
C LEU A 227 18.65 -2.71 -12.05
N LYS A 228 17.76 -2.23 -11.18
CA LYS A 228 17.14 -2.97 -10.05
C LYS A 228 18.20 -3.54 -9.07
N ILE A 229 19.26 -2.82 -8.82
CA ILE A 229 20.34 -3.22 -7.91
C ILE A 229 20.13 -2.56 -6.55
N ASN A 230 20.14 -3.35 -5.49
CA ASN A 230 20.18 -2.92 -4.10
C ASN A 230 21.52 -3.35 -3.50
N SER A 231 22.48 -2.42 -3.42
CA SER A 231 23.76 -2.64 -2.77
C SER A 231 23.97 -1.67 -1.61
N ASP A 232 24.80 -2.05 -0.65
CA ASP A 232 25.18 -1.18 0.47
C ASP A 232 25.93 0.08 0.00
N ALA A 233 26.68 -0.03 -1.07
CA ALA A 233 27.36 1.09 -1.71
C ALA A 233 26.35 2.07 -2.32
N ARG A 234 25.40 1.58 -3.13
CA ARG A 234 24.31 2.39 -3.66
C ARG A 234 23.54 3.09 -2.55
N TYR A 235 23.10 2.34 -1.54
CA TYR A 235 22.29 2.85 -0.43
C TYR A 235 22.92 4.05 0.27
N ARG A 236 24.24 4.08 0.38
CA ARG A 236 25.02 5.19 0.98
C ARG A 236 25.29 6.31 -0.01
N ASN A 237 25.73 5.98 -1.20
CA ASN A 237 26.07 6.98 -2.23
C ASN A 237 24.85 7.78 -2.68
N GLU A 238 23.67 7.14 -2.84
CA GLU A 238 22.43 7.86 -3.23
C GLU A 238 21.92 8.82 -2.15
N ARG A 239 22.29 8.61 -0.87
CA ARG A 239 21.95 9.51 0.24
C ARG A 239 23.01 10.57 0.48
N GLY A 240 24.21 10.31 0.08
CA GLY A 240 25.39 11.19 0.22
C GLY A 240 26.36 10.69 1.26
N ILE A 241 27.62 10.70 0.87
CA ILE A 241 28.76 10.41 1.72
C ILE A 241 29.51 11.71 2.03
N ASP A 242 30.41 11.69 3.01
CA ASP A 242 31.26 12.85 3.33
C ASP A 242 32.32 13.08 2.23
N PRO A 243 32.23 14.13 1.41
CA PRO A 243 33.22 14.39 0.37
C PRO A 243 34.58 14.78 0.93
N ALA A 244 34.63 15.48 2.08
CA ALA A 244 35.90 15.89 2.69
C ALA A 244 36.70 14.69 3.22
N PHE A 245 36.05 13.59 3.56
CA PHE A 245 36.69 12.35 4.01
C PHE A 245 37.29 11.53 2.85
N ASN A 246 37.18 11.96 1.58
CA ASN A 246 37.60 11.16 0.42
C ASN A 246 39.09 10.79 0.46
N MET A 247 39.96 11.75 0.67
CA MET A 247 41.42 11.54 0.67
C MET A 247 41.87 10.80 1.93
N GLU A 248 41.34 11.18 3.10
CA GLU A 248 41.61 10.50 4.37
C GLU A 248 41.20 9.03 4.32
N ALA A 249 40.07 8.71 3.66
CA ALA A 249 39.62 7.34 3.49
C ALA A 249 40.61 6.49 2.68
N VAL A 250 41.22 7.03 1.62
CA VAL A 250 42.26 6.33 0.85
C VAL A 250 43.46 6.02 1.72
N ASP A 251 43.92 6.98 2.52
CA ASP A 251 45.08 6.77 3.40
C ASP A 251 44.78 5.76 4.50
N LEU A 252 43.66 5.87 5.19
CA LEU A 252 43.25 4.93 6.24
C LEU A 252 43.05 3.51 5.71
N ALA A 253 42.39 3.37 4.55
CA ALA A 253 42.20 2.06 3.93
C ALA A 253 43.53 1.47 3.42
N THR A 254 44.39 2.31 2.86
CA THR A 254 45.75 1.88 2.50
C THR A 254 46.52 1.37 3.71
N GLN A 255 46.50 2.12 4.83
CA GLN A 255 47.15 1.67 6.07
C GLN A 255 46.63 0.31 6.51
N MET A 256 45.32 0.13 6.50
CA MET A 256 44.71 -1.14 6.91
C MET A 256 45.08 -2.29 5.94
N ILE A 257 45.17 -2.03 4.64
CA ILE A 257 45.69 -3.02 3.66
C ILE A 257 47.13 -3.38 3.95
N LEU A 258 48.00 -2.39 4.18
CA LEU A 258 49.43 -2.61 4.51
C LEU A 258 49.58 -3.42 5.81
N ASP A 259 48.78 -3.10 6.83
CA ASP A 259 48.81 -3.79 8.13
C ASP A 259 48.38 -5.26 8.03
N LEU A 260 47.35 -5.55 7.22
CA LEU A 260 46.76 -6.88 7.14
C LEU A 260 47.28 -7.75 5.99
N CYS A 261 47.62 -7.12 4.87
CA CYS A 261 48.04 -7.83 3.66
C CYS A 261 49.49 -7.53 3.28
N GLY A 262 50.15 -6.58 3.93
CA GLY A 262 51.48 -6.11 3.54
C GLY A 262 51.47 -5.34 2.20
N GLY A 263 52.61 -5.30 1.54
CA GLY A 263 52.76 -4.66 0.24
C GLY A 263 53.41 -3.29 0.32
N GLU A 264 53.41 -2.58 -0.80
CA GLU A 264 54.04 -1.27 -0.99
C GLU A 264 53.07 -0.36 -1.75
N ALA A 265 52.80 0.83 -1.22
CA ALA A 265 51.83 1.77 -1.75
C ALA A 265 52.41 2.75 -2.76
N SER A 266 51.75 3.01 -3.86
CA SER A 266 52.08 4.07 -4.81
C SER A 266 51.69 5.46 -4.27
N HIS A 267 52.09 6.51 -4.96
CA HIS A 267 51.49 7.83 -4.81
C HIS A 267 49.98 7.72 -5.16
N VAL A 268 49.17 8.56 -4.51
CA VAL A 268 47.76 8.66 -4.85
C VAL A 268 47.58 9.33 -6.21
N VAL A 269 46.66 8.85 -7.02
CA VAL A 269 46.17 9.51 -8.23
C VAL A 269 44.81 10.11 -7.97
N VAL A 270 44.57 11.32 -8.47
CA VAL A 270 43.29 12.03 -8.28
C VAL A 270 42.82 12.58 -9.62
N ALA A 271 41.57 12.35 -9.95
CA ALA A 271 40.85 13.00 -11.03
C ALA A 271 39.69 13.80 -10.47
N GLY A 272 39.40 14.97 -11.00
CA GLY A 272 38.44 15.92 -10.42
C GLY A 272 39.00 16.63 -9.18
N GLN A 273 38.10 17.13 -8.36
CA GLN A 273 38.48 17.80 -7.09
C GLN A 273 37.41 17.59 -6.04
N VAL A 274 37.81 17.54 -4.77
CA VAL A 274 36.87 17.46 -3.64
C VAL A 274 35.98 18.70 -3.66
N PRO A 275 34.65 18.56 -3.72
CA PRO A 275 33.75 19.70 -3.74
C PRO A 275 33.81 20.48 -2.43
N ASP A 276 33.74 21.82 -2.54
CA ASP A 276 33.53 22.68 -1.38
C ASP A 276 32.05 22.64 -0.96
N VAL A 277 31.77 21.94 0.13
CA VAL A 277 30.44 21.83 0.73
C VAL A 277 30.28 22.73 1.94
N SER A 278 31.19 23.71 2.14
CA SER A 278 31.15 24.64 3.28
C SER A 278 29.89 25.49 3.23
N ARG A 279 29.16 25.54 4.35
CA ARG A 279 27.98 26.37 4.54
C ARG A 279 27.71 26.63 6.01
N ALA A 280 27.08 27.75 6.31
CA ALA A 280 26.75 28.13 7.67
C ALA A 280 25.34 28.73 7.73
N TYR A 281 24.63 28.42 8.78
CA TYR A 281 23.28 28.94 9.02
C TYR A 281 23.18 29.55 10.41
N ARG A 282 22.34 30.60 10.52
CA ARG A 282 22.06 31.24 11.78
C ARG A 282 21.07 30.40 12.59
N LEU A 283 21.32 30.23 13.88
CA LEU A 283 20.34 29.74 14.85
C LEU A 283 19.96 30.87 15.80
N ASP A 284 18.69 31.22 15.84
CA ASP A 284 18.10 31.99 16.92
C ASP A 284 17.71 31.02 18.05
N PRO A 285 18.28 31.15 19.26
CA PRO A 285 17.95 30.23 20.36
C PRO A 285 16.47 30.14 20.69
N ALA A 286 15.72 31.24 20.50
CA ALA A 286 14.26 31.27 20.71
C ALA A 286 13.50 30.43 19.68
N ARG A 287 14.11 30.11 18.54
CA ARG A 287 13.49 29.32 17.49
C ARG A 287 13.22 27.89 17.91
N VAL A 288 14.04 27.30 18.78
CA VAL A 288 13.84 25.94 19.32
C VAL A 288 12.49 25.87 20.05
N GLN A 289 12.22 26.83 20.95
CA GLN A 289 10.94 26.85 21.66
C GLN A 289 9.77 27.16 20.72
N SER A 290 9.91 28.10 19.81
CA SER A 290 8.80 28.50 18.91
C SER A 290 8.44 27.45 17.88
N LEU A 291 9.41 26.65 17.40
CA LEU A 291 9.19 25.63 16.36
C LEU A 291 8.81 24.27 16.95
N VAL A 292 9.51 23.83 18.01
CA VAL A 292 9.35 22.48 18.60
C VAL A 292 8.55 22.53 19.89
N GLY A 293 8.50 23.66 20.59
CA GLY A 293 7.82 23.80 21.87
C GLY A 293 8.64 23.29 23.06
N MET A 294 9.93 23.02 22.87
CA MET A 294 10.86 22.61 23.95
C MET A 294 11.61 23.81 24.48
N ASP A 295 11.63 23.99 25.79
CA ASP A 295 12.46 24.97 26.47
C ASP A 295 13.83 24.36 26.76
N ILE A 296 14.82 24.68 25.93
CA ILE A 296 16.21 24.21 26.03
C ILE A 296 17.12 25.42 26.16
N ALA A 297 17.91 25.48 27.23
CA ALA A 297 18.83 26.59 27.48
C ALA A 297 19.80 26.79 26.30
N GLU A 298 20.10 28.05 25.93
CA GLU A 298 21.01 28.38 24.85
C GLU A 298 22.37 27.67 24.98
N SER A 299 22.91 27.59 26.20
CA SER A 299 24.15 26.89 26.47
C SER A 299 24.09 25.41 26.10
N GLU A 300 22.96 24.74 26.35
CA GLU A 300 22.73 23.34 26.01
C GLU A 300 22.57 23.19 24.48
N GLN A 301 21.85 24.11 23.82
CA GLN A 301 21.73 24.11 22.37
C GLN A 301 23.10 24.22 21.70
N ARG A 302 23.93 25.16 22.13
CA ARG A 302 25.30 25.37 21.63
C ARG A 302 26.20 24.15 21.88
N GLN A 303 26.15 23.60 23.09
CA GLN A 303 26.91 22.40 23.43
C GLN A 303 26.53 21.20 22.56
N THR A 304 25.23 21.01 22.31
CA THR A 304 24.72 19.95 21.46
C THR A 304 25.28 20.06 20.04
N LEU A 305 25.15 21.22 19.41
CA LEU A 305 25.67 21.44 18.06
C LEU A 305 27.20 21.25 18.01
N THR A 306 27.94 21.77 18.98
CA THR A 306 29.40 21.58 19.05
C THR A 306 29.78 20.10 19.13
N LYS A 307 29.10 19.31 19.97
CA LYS A 307 29.35 17.87 20.10
C LYS A 307 29.00 17.10 18.81
N LEU A 308 28.04 17.58 18.03
CA LEU A 308 27.69 17.02 16.73
C LEU A 308 28.68 17.43 15.62
N GLY A 309 29.63 18.31 15.92
CA GLY A 309 30.71 18.74 15.00
C GLY A 309 30.47 20.07 14.31
N PHE A 310 29.40 20.80 14.65
CA PHE A 310 29.20 22.17 14.15
C PHE A 310 30.23 23.13 14.79
N LYS A 311 30.81 24.03 14.00
CA LYS A 311 31.64 25.11 14.53
C LYS A 311 30.77 26.35 14.69
N LEU A 312 30.77 26.92 15.90
CA LEU A 312 29.86 28.03 16.24
C LEU A 312 30.66 29.36 16.33
N GLU A 313 30.23 30.34 15.54
CA GLU A 313 30.72 31.73 15.58
C GLU A 313 29.54 32.67 15.85
N GLY A 314 29.43 33.19 17.08
CA GLY A 314 28.19 33.85 17.48
C GLY A 314 26.96 32.94 17.35
N ASN A 315 25.98 33.39 16.60
CA ASN A 315 24.79 32.59 16.28
C ASN A 315 24.90 31.86 14.92
N MET A 316 26.04 31.92 14.26
CA MET A 316 26.27 31.17 13.03
C MET A 316 26.82 29.79 13.37
N ALA A 317 26.23 28.76 12.80
CA ALA A 317 26.65 27.37 12.90
C ALA A 317 27.19 26.92 11.54
N GLN A 318 28.48 26.69 11.45
CA GLN A 318 29.10 26.09 10.28
C GLN A 318 28.81 24.60 10.26
N VAL A 319 28.22 24.14 9.17
CA VAL A 319 27.77 22.75 9.00
C VAL A 319 28.96 21.86 8.70
N PRO A 320 29.13 20.72 9.38
CA PRO A 320 30.16 19.75 9.04
C PRO A 320 29.91 19.09 7.68
N SER A 321 30.96 18.70 6.96
CA SER A 321 30.91 18.15 5.60
C SER A 321 30.06 16.86 5.47
N TRP A 322 29.98 16.07 6.54
CA TRP A 322 29.21 14.83 6.58
C TRP A 322 27.68 15.02 6.77
N ARG A 323 27.20 16.26 6.85
CA ARG A 323 25.77 16.59 7.06
C ARG A 323 25.16 17.26 5.82
N PRO A 324 24.95 16.52 4.72
CA PRO A 324 24.40 17.08 3.49
C PRO A 324 22.94 17.56 3.64
N ASP A 325 22.24 17.12 4.66
CA ASP A 325 20.86 17.39 4.99
C ASP A 325 20.62 18.77 5.60
N VAL A 326 21.58 19.31 6.34
CA VAL A 326 21.42 20.59 7.02
C VAL A 326 21.50 21.74 6.01
N GLN A 327 20.35 22.35 5.72
CA GLN A 327 20.19 23.42 4.73
C GLN A 327 19.52 24.68 5.29
N GLY A 328 19.29 24.75 6.60
CA GLY A 328 18.67 25.91 7.22
C GLY A 328 18.60 25.84 8.75
N GLU A 329 17.98 26.89 9.32
CA GLU A 329 17.79 27.00 10.76
C GLU A 329 16.92 25.86 11.34
N ALA A 330 15.91 25.42 10.59
CA ALA A 330 15.01 24.36 11.04
C ALA A 330 15.76 23.04 11.29
N ASP A 331 16.78 22.74 10.46
CA ASP A 331 17.59 21.54 10.62
C ASP A 331 18.50 21.64 11.87
N LEU A 332 18.99 22.85 12.20
CA LEU A 332 19.71 23.08 13.45
C LEU A 332 18.82 22.88 14.67
N VAL A 333 17.55 23.33 14.59
CA VAL A 333 16.56 23.11 15.63
C VAL A 333 16.24 21.63 15.79
N GLU A 334 16.11 20.88 14.68
CA GLU A 334 15.94 19.41 14.71
C GLU A 334 17.07 18.73 15.48
N GLU A 335 18.32 19.09 15.19
CA GLU A 335 19.48 18.52 15.85
C GLU A 335 19.48 18.75 17.36
N VAL A 336 19.15 19.96 17.79
CA VAL A 336 19.03 20.30 19.21
C VAL A 336 17.91 19.49 19.88
N ALA A 337 16.73 19.45 19.24
CA ALA A 337 15.56 18.80 19.80
C ALA A 337 15.72 17.27 19.92
N ARG A 338 16.22 16.61 18.86
CA ARG A 338 16.40 15.16 18.87
C ARG A 338 17.45 14.69 19.89
N ILE A 339 18.56 15.42 20.05
CA ILE A 339 19.57 15.10 21.06
C ILE A 339 19.05 15.36 22.48
N ALA A 340 18.27 16.41 22.69
CA ALA A 340 17.61 16.65 23.97
C ALA A 340 16.56 15.59 24.34
N SER A 341 16.06 14.85 23.38
CA SER A 341 15.03 13.79 23.43
C SER A 341 13.60 14.29 23.22
N LEU A 342 13.03 13.88 22.11
CA LEU A 342 11.63 14.17 21.78
C LEU A 342 10.62 13.57 22.76
N THR A 343 11.04 12.62 23.60
CA THR A 343 10.20 12.09 24.70
C THR A 343 9.89 13.14 25.76
N LYS A 344 10.63 14.24 25.81
CA LYS A 344 10.36 15.40 26.69
C LYS A 344 9.28 16.33 26.15
N LEU A 345 8.83 16.14 24.91
CA LEU A 345 7.74 16.92 24.33
C LEU A 345 6.43 16.67 25.08
N VAL A 346 5.84 17.75 25.53
CA VAL A 346 4.52 17.72 26.15
C VAL A 346 3.50 18.20 25.13
N GLY A 347 2.59 17.32 24.74
CA GLY A 347 1.50 17.66 23.83
C GLY A 347 0.60 18.73 24.45
N ARG A 348 0.35 19.81 23.72
CA ARG A 348 -0.61 20.85 24.11
C ARG A 348 -1.83 20.76 23.21
N PRO A 349 -3.05 20.60 23.77
CA PRO A 349 -4.26 20.68 22.95
C PRO A 349 -4.37 22.06 22.32
N LEU A 350 -4.94 22.10 21.14
CA LEU A 350 -5.24 23.39 20.50
C LEU A 350 -6.13 24.23 21.41
N PRO A 351 -5.86 25.54 21.55
CA PRO A 351 -6.70 26.43 22.35
C PRO A 351 -8.13 26.44 21.79
N ARG A 352 -9.10 26.34 22.67
CA ARG A 352 -10.50 26.53 22.29
C ARG A 352 -10.75 28.00 22.01
N THR A 353 -11.43 28.30 20.90
CA THR A 353 -11.90 29.65 20.62
C THR A 353 -13.08 30.00 21.54
N ASP A 354 -13.32 31.27 21.77
CA ASP A 354 -14.44 31.75 22.59
C ASP A 354 -15.80 31.28 22.08
N ALA A 355 -15.92 31.06 20.77
CA ALA A 355 -17.11 30.48 20.14
C ALA A 355 -17.30 28.97 20.38
N GLY A 356 -16.36 28.33 21.10
CA GLY A 356 -16.31 26.87 21.31
C GLY A 356 -15.80 26.11 20.08
N VAL A 357 -15.64 24.81 20.24
CA VAL A 357 -15.30 23.94 19.11
C VAL A 357 -16.57 23.61 18.34
N PRO A 358 -16.67 23.94 17.06
CA PRO A 358 -17.83 23.58 16.27
C PRO A 358 -18.00 22.05 16.28
N LYS A 359 -19.26 21.59 16.41
CA LYS A 359 -19.54 20.16 16.34
C LYS A 359 -19.10 19.63 14.99
N PRO A 360 -18.47 18.44 14.92
CA PRO A 360 -18.13 17.83 13.66
C PRO A 360 -19.38 17.72 12.77
N ILE A 361 -19.34 18.29 11.58
CA ILE A 361 -20.42 18.21 10.61
C ILE A 361 -20.04 17.14 9.60
N LEU A 362 -20.71 15.99 9.68
CA LEU A 362 -20.57 14.95 8.67
C LEU A 362 -21.30 15.39 7.39
N SER A 363 -20.66 15.21 6.26
CA SER A 363 -21.30 15.35 4.96
C SER A 363 -22.46 14.33 4.82
N LEU A 364 -23.34 14.55 3.84
CA LEU A 364 -24.40 13.60 3.53
C LEU A 364 -23.83 12.22 3.16
N SER A 365 -22.75 12.17 2.40
CA SER A 365 -22.05 10.94 2.04
C SER A 365 -21.56 10.20 3.28
N GLN A 366 -20.80 10.85 4.15
CA GLN A 366 -20.28 10.26 5.38
C GLN A 366 -21.40 9.71 6.30
N ARG A 367 -22.50 10.43 6.41
CA ARG A 367 -23.67 9.94 7.17
C ARG A 367 -24.27 8.70 6.55
N ARG A 368 -24.40 8.68 5.22
CA ARG A 368 -24.94 7.51 4.49
C ARG A 368 -24.03 6.29 4.65
N GLU A 369 -22.73 6.47 4.58
CA GLU A 369 -21.76 5.38 4.83
C GLU A 369 -21.92 4.79 6.23
N GLN A 370 -22.05 5.63 7.26
CA GLN A 370 -22.30 5.17 8.63
C GLN A 370 -23.64 4.45 8.77
N ILE A 371 -24.70 4.97 8.15
CA ILE A 371 -26.02 4.35 8.16
C ILE A 371 -25.97 3.00 7.46
N ALA A 372 -25.37 2.93 6.27
CA ALA A 372 -25.24 1.69 5.51
C ALA A 372 -24.50 0.60 6.32
N ARG A 373 -23.35 0.92 6.92
CA ARG A 373 -22.62 -0.05 7.76
C ARG A 373 -23.45 -0.60 8.90
N ARG A 374 -24.14 0.27 9.62
CA ARG A 374 -25.00 -0.14 10.75
C ARG A 374 -26.19 -0.96 10.29
N THR A 375 -26.78 -0.59 9.17
CA THR A 375 -27.91 -1.34 8.60
C THR A 375 -27.46 -2.73 8.17
N MET A 376 -26.34 -2.85 7.44
CA MET A 376 -25.80 -4.14 7.02
C MET A 376 -25.46 -5.04 8.22
N ALA A 377 -24.79 -4.50 9.23
CA ALA A 377 -24.52 -5.23 10.46
C ALA A 377 -25.81 -5.66 11.19
N GLY A 378 -26.82 -4.77 11.22
CA GLY A 378 -28.15 -5.07 11.79
C GLY A 378 -28.94 -6.15 11.03
N LEU A 379 -28.69 -6.30 9.73
CA LEU A 379 -29.24 -7.39 8.90
C LEU A 379 -28.49 -8.72 9.09
N GLY A 380 -27.41 -8.75 9.88
CA GLY A 380 -26.66 -9.95 10.20
C GLY A 380 -25.46 -10.23 9.30
N TYR A 381 -25.02 -9.27 8.49
CA TYR A 381 -23.83 -9.41 7.67
C TYR A 381 -22.54 -9.16 8.44
N ASN A 382 -21.49 -9.88 8.10
CA ASN A 382 -20.13 -9.65 8.57
C ASN A 382 -19.39 -8.69 7.63
N GLU A 383 -18.79 -7.64 8.18
CA GLU A 383 -18.04 -6.66 7.40
C GLU A 383 -16.70 -7.25 6.93
N CYS A 384 -16.43 -7.10 5.63
CA CYS A 384 -15.14 -7.38 5.02
C CYS A 384 -14.43 -6.06 4.71
N VAL A 385 -13.09 -6.09 4.83
CA VAL A 385 -12.22 -5.03 4.35
C VAL A 385 -11.19 -5.70 3.45
N SER A 386 -11.44 -5.67 2.16
CA SER A 386 -10.57 -6.29 1.16
C SER A 386 -9.67 -5.25 0.48
N TYR A 387 -8.62 -5.72 -0.18
CA TYR A 387 -7.75 -4.85 -0.94
C TYR A 387 -8.47 -4.23 -2.14
N SER A 388 -8.12 -2.97 -2.44
CA SER A 388 -8.59 -2.29 -3.66
C SER A 388 -7.95 -2.82 -4.93
N PHE A 389 -6.90 -3.61 -4.79
CA PHE A 389 -6.14 -4.22 -5.89
C PHE A 389 -6.45 -5.70 -5.97
N ILE A 390 -6.72 -6.17 -7.18
CA ILE A 390 -7.05 -7.56 -7.50
C ILE A 390 -6.30 -7.99 -8.77
N ASP A 391 -6.31 -9.27 -9.09
CA ASP A 391 -5.76 -9.76 -10.35
C ASP A 391 -6.62 -9.33 -11.57
N GLN A 392 -5.99 -9.31 -12.75
CA GLN A 392 -6.63 -8.89 -13.99
C GLN A 392 -7.84 -9.74 -14.36
N ALA A 393 -7.77 -11.05 -14.15
CA ALA A 393 -8.84 -11.97 -14.52
C ALA A 393 -10.09 -11.69 -13.67
N ALA A 394 -9.94 -11.54 -12.35
CA ALA A 394 -11.03 -11.15 -11.47
C ALA A 394 -11.60 -9.77 -11.86
N ALA A 395 -10.73 -8.77 -12.13
CA ALA A 395 -11.20 -7.45 -12.55
C ALA A 395 -12.02 -7.51 -13.85
N THR A 396 -11.61 -8.31 -14.83
CA THR A 396 -12.29 -8.49 -16.12
C THR A 396 -13.69 -9.10 -15.95
N LEU A 397 -13.88 -10.01 -15.02
CA LEU A 397 -15.19 -10.60 -14.73
C LEU A 397 -16.25 -9.56 -14.32
N PHE A 398 -15.82 -8.45 -13.73
CA PHE A 398 -16.67 -7.37 -13.24
C PHE A 398 -16.56 -6.08 -14.07
N GLY A 399 -16.13 -6.20 -15.33
CA GLY A 399 -16.13 -5.10 -16.32
C GLY A 399 -14.94 -4.14 -16.21
N GLY A 400 -13.89 -4.52 -15.47
CA GLY A 400 -12.59 -3.82 -15.41
C GLY A 400 -11.46 -4.56 -16.10
N GLY A 401 -10.25 -4.52 -15.53
CA GLY A 401 -9.08 -5.22 -16.07
C GLY A 401 -8.46 -4.57 -17.29
N THR A 402 -8.75 -3.29 -17.52
CA THR A 402 -8.20 -2.48 -18.61
C THR A 402 -6.92 -1.77 -18.20
N ASP A 403 -6.14 -1.30 -19.17
CA ASP A 403 -4.90 -0.55 -18.94
C ASP A 403 -5.11 0.71 -18.10
N ALA A 404 -6.31 1.33 -18.15
CA ALA A 404 -6.65 2.51 -17.36
C ALA A 404 -6.63 2.25 -15.84
N THR A 405 -6.86 1.01 -15.41
CA THR A 405 -6.86 0.62 -13.99
C THR A 405 -5.69 -0.29 -13.60
N MET A 406 -4.73 -0.50 -14.52
CA MET A 406 -3.54 -1.28 -14.27
C MET A 406 -2.53 -0.49 -13.42
N LEU A 407 -1.94 -1.13 -12.42
CA LEU A 407 -0.90 -0.53 -11.59
C LEU A 407 0.45 -0.57 -12.30
N ALA A 408 1.19 0.54 -12.27
CA ALA A 408 2.52 0.62 -12.88
C ALA A 408 3.56 -0.27 -12.20
N ASN A 409 3.43 -0.48 -10.88
CA ASN A 409 4.35 -1.24 -10.06
C ASN A 409 3.62 -2.09 -9.01
N PRO A 410 2.85 -3.10 -9.41
CA PRO A 410 2.12 -3.94 -8.48
C PRO A 410 3.08 -4.71 -7.57
N ILE A 411 2.69 -4.91 -6.31
CA ILE A 411 3.46 -5.73 -5.34
C ILE A 411 3.54 -7.18 -5.81
N SER A 412 2.47 -7.69 -6.42
CA SER A 412 2.40 -9.04 -7.01
C SER A 412 1.44 -9.05 -8.21
N SER A 413 1.52 -10.06 -9.04
CA SER A 413 0.59 -10.28 -10.18
C SER A 413 -0.87 -10.36 -9.74
N ASP A 414 -1.12 -10.86 -8.53
CA ASP A 414 -2.47 -11.01 -7.96
C ASP A 414 -3.09 -9.67 -7.52
N MET A 415 -2.32 -8.58 -7.56
CA MET A 415 -2.72 -7.22 -7.18
C MET A 415 -2.40 -6.22 -8.28
N SER A 416 -2.62 -6.59 -9.53
CA SER A 416 -2.19 -5.82 -10.71
C SER A 416 -3.18 -4.74 -11.16
N HIS A 417 -4.45 -4.81 -10.77
CA HIS A 417 -5.51 -3.90 -11.24
C HIS A 417 -6.37 -3.38 -10.09
N MET A 418 -6.91 -2.18 -10.25
CA MET A 418 -7.92 -1.65 -9.34
C MET A 418 -9.25 -2.38 -9.52
N ARG A 419 -9.94 -2.71 -8.42
CA ARG A 419 -11.24 -3.40 -8.45
C ARG A 419 -12.35 -2.56 -9.04
N PRO A 420 -13.10 -3.03 -10.04
CA PRO A 420 -14.23 -2.32 -10.63
C PRO A 420 -15.54 -2.46 -9.83
N ASP A 421 -15.62 -3.48 -8.96
CA ASP A 421 -16.78 -3.78 -8.11
C ASP A 421 -16.31 -4.47 -6.81
N LEU A 422 -17.01 -4.23 -5.70
CA LEU A 422 -16.71 -4.83 -4.40
C LEU A 422 -16.99 -6.34 -4.36
N LEU A 423 -17.88 -6.84 -5.23
CA LEU A 423 -18.23 -8.26 -5.28
C LEU A 423 -17.01 -9.14 -5.58
N ALA A 424 -16.02 -8.68 -6.32
CA ALA A 424 -14.79 -9.42 -6.54
C ALA A 424 -14.11 -9.81 -5.22
N GLY A 425 -13.90 -8.83 -4.34
CA GLY A 425 -13.31 -9.05 -3.01
C GLY A 425 -14.17 -9.93 -2.10
N LEU A 426 -15.51 -9.72 -2.13
CA LEU A 426 -16.44 -10.52 -1.34
C LEU A 426 -16.47 -12.00 -1.79
N LEU A 427 -16.42 -12.26 -3.09
CA LEU A 427 -16.36 -13.64 -3.61
C LEU A 427 -15.03 -14.32 -3.26
N GLN A 428 -13.90 -13.60 -3.35
CA GLN A 428 -12.62 -14.13 -2.87
C GLN A 428 -12.66 -14.44 -1.36
N ALA A 429 -13.32 -13.60 -0.56
CA ALA A 429 -13.52 -13.86 0.86
C ALA A 429 -14.41 -15.09 1.07
N ALA A 430 -15.49 -15.24 0.30
CA ALA A 430 -16.38 -16.40 0.36
C ALA A 430 -15.64 -17.70 0.01
N ALA A 431 -14.84 -17.73 -1.07
CA ALA A 431 -14.03 -18.88 -1.45
C ALA A 431 -13.08 -19.32 -0.32
N ARG A 432 -12.34 -18.36 0.27
CA ARG A 432 -11.45 -18.63 1.41
C ARG A 432 -12.19 -19.19 2.64
N ASN A 433 -13.39 -18.68 2.93
CA ASN A 433 -14.19 -19.18 4.05
C ASN A 433 -14.76 -20.58 3.76
N GLN A 434 -15.26 -20.81 2.54
CA GLN A 434 -15.72 -22.14 2.13
C GLN A 434 -14.60 -23.19 2.18
N ALA A 435 -13.38 -22.84 1.79
CA ALA A 435 -12.21 -23.72 1.92
C ALA A 435 -11.88 -24.08 3.38
N ARG A 436 -12.31 -23.25 4.35
CA ARG A 436 -12.20 -23.49 5.79
C ARG A 436 -13.42 -24.17 6.41
N GLY A 437 -14.41 -24.54 5.60
CA GLY A 437 -15.61 -25.27 6.05
C GLY A 437 -16.82 -24.39 6.41
N PHE A 438 -16.74 -23.07 6.23
CA PHE A 438 -17.89 -22.18 6.44
C PHE A 438 -18.74 -22.10 5.16
N ALA A 439 -19.86 -22.80 5.13
CA ALA A 439 -20.72 -22.89 3.95
C ALA A 439 -21.78 -21.78 3.88
N ASP A 440 -22.28 -21.34 5.03
CA ASP A 440 -23.34 -20.33 5.14
C ASP A 440 -22.69 -18.97 5.46
N LEU A 441 -22.77 -18.04 4.52
CA LEU A 441 -22.07 -16.76 4.60
C LEU A 441 -23.01 -15.59 4.32
N ALA A 442 -22.93 -14.56 5.14
CA ALA A 442 -23.51 -13.24 4.90
C ALA A 442 -22.38 -12.20 5.07
N LEU A 443 -21.85 -11.73 3.96
CA LEU A 443 -20.69 -10.85 3.92
C LEU A 443 -21.06 -9.50 3.29
N PHE A 444 -20.49 -8.40 3.77
CA PHE A 444 -20.62 -7.11 3.12
C PHE A 444 -19.33 -6.32 3.14
N GLU A 445 -19.23 -5.37 2.24
CA GLU A 445 -18.18 -4.36 2.23
C GLU A 445 -18.75 -3.00 1.81
N LEU A 446 -18.24 -1.94 2.43
CA LEU A 446 -18.45 -0.57 2.00
C LEU A 446 -17.10 0.03 1.66
N GLY A 447 -16.93 0.43 0.41
CA GLY A 447 -15.64 0.92 -0.07
C GLY A 447 -15.73 1.52 -1.47
N HIS A 448 -14.56 1.82 -2.02
CA HIS A 448 -14.45 2.36 -3.37
C HIS A 448 -14.30 1.25 -4.41
N ALA A 449 -14.99 1.42 -5.51
CA ALA A 449 -14.78 0.74 -6.78
C ALA A 449 -14.27 1.76 -7.81
N PHE A 450 -13.50 1.31 -8.78
CA PHE A 450 -12.76 2.18 -9.69
C PHE A 450 -13.24 1.99 -11.13
N THR A 451 -13.64 3.08 -11.76
CA THR A 451 -14.10 3.10 -13.15
C THR A 451 -13.01 3.55 -14.13
N GLY A 452 -11.91 4.09 -13.60
CA GLY A 452 -10.73 4.54 -14.32
C GLY A 452 -9.55 4.74 -13.36
N GLY A 453 -8.44 5.29 -13.87
CA GLY A 453 -7.18 5.49 -13.14
C GLY A 453 -6.99 6.89 -12.56
N GLU A 454 -7.82 7.86 -12.96
CA GLU A 454 -7.68 9.26 -12.57
C GLU A 454 -8.42 9.59 -11.26
N PRO A 455 -7.96 10.60 -10.51
CA PRO A 455 -8.69 11.11 -9.35
C PRO A 455 -10.13 11.50 -9.72
N GLY A 456 -11.12 10.96 -8.99
CA GLY A 456 -12.55 11.17 -9.27
C GLY A 456 -13.22 10.08 -10.08
N GLU A 457 -12.47 9.18 -10.69
CA GLU A 457 -13.00 8.00 -11.39
C GLU A 457 -13.20 6.81 -10.43
N GLN A 458 -13.71 7.11 -9.25
CA GLN A 458 -14.03 6.13 -8.23
C GLN A 458 -15.43 6.39 -7.67
N VAL A 459 -16.10 5.32 -7.28
CA VAL A 459 -17.45 5.38 -6.71
C VAL A 459 -17.51 4.61 -5.40
N VAL A 460 -18.19 5.16 -4.41
CA VAL A 460 -18.50 4.43 -3.19
C VAL A 460 -19.63 3.45 -3.47
N GLN A 461 -19.40 2.20 -3.12
CA GLN A 461 -20.38 1.13 -3.20
C GLN A 461 -20.65 0.54 -1.80
N VAL A 462 -21.84 -0.02 -1.62
CA VAL A 462 -22.18 -0.96 -0.54
C VAL A 462 -22.57 -2.25 -1.21
N ALA A 463 -21.81 -3.31 -1.01
CA ALA A 463 -22.13 -4.62 -1.57
C ALA A 463 -22.40 -5.63 -0.46
N GLY A 464 -23.40 -6.48 -0.69
CA GLY A 464 -23.74 -7.61 0.17
C GLY A 464 -23.72 -8.92 -0.62
N LEU A 465 -23.25 -9.98 0.02
CA LEU A 465 -23.16 -11.32 -0.55
C LEU A 465 -23.72 -12.35 0.43
N LEU A 466 -24.67 -13.14 -0.01
CA LEU A 466 -25.27 -14.28 0.70
C LEU A 466 -24.92 -15.58 -0.02
N VAL A 467 -24.41 -16.56 0.71
CA VAL A 467 -24.10 -17.89 0.18
C VAL A 467 -24.63 -18.94 1.14
N GLY A 468 -25.16 -20.04 0.63
CA GLY A 468 -25.61 -21.16 1.43
C GLY A 468 -27.05 -20.98 1.93
N ARG A 469 -27.26 -20.94 3.23
CA ARG A 469 -28.56 -20.93 3.86
C ARG A 469 -28.81 -19.66 4.68
N THR A 470 -30.09 -19.36 4.96
CA THR A 470 -30.51 -18.16 5.72
C THR A 470 -30.07 -18.15 7.18
N GLY A 471 -29.54 -19.25 7.67
CA GLY A 471 -29.03 -19.38 9.03
C GLY A 471 -28.59 -20.81 9.34
N PRO A 472 -27.97 -21.03 10.49
CA PRO A 472 -27.56 -22.36 10.93
C PRO A 472 -28.81 -23.23 11.21
N ARG A 473 -28.58 -24.53 11.37
CA ARG A 473 -29.67 -25.46 11.77
C ARG A 473 -30.19 -25.07 13.16
N ASP A 474 -31.48 -24.72 13.24
CA ASP A 474 -32.14 -24.27 14.46
C ASP A 474 -33.33 -25.18 14.75
N PRO A 475 -33.52 -25.63 16.02
CA PRO A 475 -34.69 -26.42 16.41
C PRO A 475 -36.03 -25.65 16.33
N HIS A 476 -35.98 -24.32 16.34
CA HIS A 476 -37.18 -23.45 16.34
C HIS A 476 -37.55 -22.90 14.95
N GLY A 477 -36.74 -23.15 13.94
CA GLY A 477 -37.01 -22.66 12.59
C GLY A 477 -36.37 -23.49 11.49
N ALA A 478 -37.04 -23.56 10.34
CA ALA A 478 -36.51 -24.21 9.15
C ALA A 478 -35.54 -23.25 8.41
N SER A 479 -34.27 -23.53 8.44
CA SER A 479 -33.30 -22.88 7.55
C SER A 479 -33.60 -23.29 6.10
N ARG A 480 -33.59 -22.33 5.17
CA ARG A 480 -33.75 -22.55 3.73
C ARG A 480 -32.53 -22.02 2.96
N PRO A 481 -32.30 -22.49 1.74
CA PRO A 481 -31.30 -21.83 0.87
C PRO A 481 -31.64 -20.35 0.69
N VAL A 482 -30.59 -19.50 0.61
CA VAL A 482 -30.75 -18.09 0.26
C VAL A 482 -31.30 -17.97 -1.17
N ASP A 483 -32.14 -16.98 -1.41
CA ASP A 483 -32.71 -16.74 -2.71
C ASP A 483 -32.63 -15.27 -3.15
N LEU A 484 -33.11 -15.02 -4.37
CA LEU A 484 -33.13 -13.70 -4.99
C LEU A 484 -33.86 -12.64 -4.12
N PHE A 485 -34.91 -13.04 -3.41
CA PHE A 485 -35.73 -12.10 -2.64
C PHE A 485 -35.07 -11.71 -1.32
N ASP A 486 -34.17 -12.54 -0.78
CA ASP A 486 -33.31 -12.14 0.35
C ASP A 486 -32.42 -10.96 -0.04
N ALA A 487 -31.67 -11.08 -1.13
CA ALA A 487 -30.81 -10.01 -1.62
C ALA A 487 -31.61 -8.74 -1.99
N LYS A 488 -32.83 -8.92 -2.56
CA LYS A 488 -33.72 -7.80 -2.86
C LYS A 488 -34.17 -7.08 -1.60
N SER A 489 -34.69 -7.83 -0.62
CA SER A 489 -35.17 -7.29 0.65
C SER A 489 -34.11 -6.50 1.38
N ASP A 490 -32.89 -7.03 1.44
CA ASP A 490 -31.77 -6.40 2.11
C ASP A 490 -31.32 -5.13 1.38
N ALA A 491 -31.25 -5.17 0.05
CA ALA A 491 -30.97 -3.98 -0.76
C ALA A 491 -32.00 -2.86 -0.55
N GLU A 492 -33.31 -3.23 -0.53
CA GLU A 492 -34.41 -2.29 -0.27
C GLU A 492 -34.35 -1.73 1.16
N ALA A 493 -34.03 -2.55 2.16
CA ALA A 493 -33.86 -2.11 3.54
C ALA A 493 -32.71 -1.08 3.70
N VAL A 494 -31.57 -1.33 3.06
CA VAL A 494 -30.45 -0.39 3.06
C VAL A 494 -30.83 0.89 2.31
N LEU A 495 -31.44 0.81 1.14
CA LEU A 495 -31.89 1.99 0.40
C LEU A 495 -32.88 2.83 1.19
N ALA A 496 -33.84 2.20 1.89
CA ALA A 496 -34.79 2.89 2.78
C ALA A 496 -34.07 3.61 3.92
N ALA A 497 -33.08 2.95 4.55
CA ALA A 497 -32.26 3.57 5.59
C ALA A 497 -31.44 4.78 5.08
N LEU A 498 -30.98 4.74 3.83
CA LEU A 498 -30.27 5.83 3.16
C LEU A 498 -31.19 6.98 2.74
N GLY A 499 -32.52 6.81 2.85
CA GLY A 499 -33.53 7.81 2.49
C GLY A 499 -33.88 7.79 1.00
N ALA A 500 -33.77 6.65 0.35
CA ALA A 500 -34.26 6.48 -1.02
C ALA A 500 -35.79 6.67 -1.10
N PRO A 501 -36.32 7.18 -2.22
CA PRO A 501 -37.78 7.27 -2.43
C PRO A 501 -38.43 5.86 -2.46
N GLU A 502 -39.63 5.76 -1.90
CA GLU A 502 -40.40 4.50 -1.86
C GLU A 502 -40.82 4.00 -3.25
N ARG A 503 -41.03 4.91 -4.21
CA ARG A 503 -41.44 4.55 -5.57
C ARG A 503 -40.24 4.40 -6.47
N VAL A 504 -39.77 3.17 -6.63
CA VAL A 504 -38.69 2.76 -7.51
C VAL A 504 -39.24 1.83 -8.61
N GLN A 505 -38.46 1.71 -9.70
CA GLN A 505 -38.74 0.76 -10.77
C GLN A 505 -37.68 -0.35 -10.73
N ILE A 506 -38.03 -1.55 -11.14
CA ILE A 506 -37.10 -2.65 -11.28
C ILE A 506 -36.93 -2.94 -12.77
N LEU A 507 -35.70 -2.82 -13.27
CA LEU A 507 -35.32 -3.09 -14.65
C LEU A 507 -34.49 -4.37 -14.73
N ARG A 508 -34.50 -5.05 -15.89
CA ARG A 508 -33.77 -6.30 -16.15
C ARG A 508 -32.55 -6.08 -17.04
N ASN A 509 -31.83 -5.00 -16.84
CA ASN A 509 -30.68 -4.59 -17.65
C ASN A 509 -29.36 -4.60 -16.85
N GLY A 510 -29.16 -5.58 -15.99
CA GLY A 510 -27.94 -5.72 -15.20
C GLY A 510 -26.73 -6.15 -16.06
N ALA A 511 -25.54 -6.01 -15.48
CA ALA A 511 -24.29 -6.37 -16.10
C ALA A 511 -24.13 -7.90 -16.26
N THR A 512 -23.14 -8.33 -17.02
CA THR A 512 -22.96 -9.74 -17.45
C THR A 512 -22.57 -10.70 -16.34
N TRP A 513 -22.10 -10.20 -15.21
CA TRP A 513 -21.79 -11.03 -14.04
C TRP A 513 -23.00 -11.41 -13.18
N TRP A 514 -24.18 -10.88 -13.50
CA TRP A 514 -25.45 -11.30 -12.92
C TRP A 514 -26.11 -12.39 -13.75
N HIS A 515 -26.83 -13.27 -13.09
CA HIS A 515 -27.61 -14.29 -13.79
C HIS A 515 -28.68 -13.65 -14.69
N PRO A 516 -28.76 -13.97 -15.98
CA PRO A 516 -29.60 -13.24 -16.94
C PRO A 516 -31.09 -13.22 -16.62
N GLY A 517 -31.61 -14.26 -15.95
CA GLY A 517 -33.04 -14.37 -15.59
C GLY A 517 -33.32 -14.13 -14.11
N ARG A 518 -32.32 -13.95 -13.25
CA ARG A 518 -32.48 -13.85 -11.80
C ARG A 518 -31.71 -12.67 -11.22
N HIS A 519 -31.98 -11.48 -11.74
CA HIS A 519 -31.47 -10.21 -11.22
C HIS A 519 -32.45 -9.08 -11.50
N GLY A 520 -32.28 -7.96 -10.81
CA GLY A 520 -33.01 -6.72 -11.05
C GLY A 520 -32.17 -5.50 -10.67
N VAL A 521 -32.36 -4.41 -11.42
CA VAL A 521 -31.76 -3.10 -11.13
C VAL A 521 -32.83 -2.20 -10.55
N ILE A 522 -32.63 -1.72 -9.32
CA ILE A 522 -33.54 -0.79 -8.65
C ILE A 522 -33.21 0.62 -9.14
N CYS A 523 -34.16 1.25 -9.82
CA CYS A 523 -33.98 2.52 -10.50
C CYS A 523 -34.94 3.61 -10.01
N LEU A 524 -34.47 4.83 -9.96
CA LEU A 524 -35.29 6.03 -9.85
C LEU A 524 -35.54 6.58 -11.26
N GLY A 525 -36.70 6.22 -11.84
CA GLY A 525 -36.94 6.41 -13.26
C GLY A 525 -36.07 5.48 -14.13
N PRO A 526 -36.13 5.60 -15.46
CA PRO A 526 -35.54 4.62 -16.37
C PRO A 526 -34.00 4.69 -16.50
N LYS A 527 -33.38 5.74 -15.99
CA LYS A 527 -31.94 6.01 -16.23
C LYS A 527 -31.06 5.99 -14.98
N LYS A 528 -31.63 6.14 -13.79
CA LYS A 528 -30.86 6.30 -12.57
C LYS A 528 -30.91 5.05 -11.70
N ALA A 529 -29.90 4.22 -11.81
CA ALA A 529 -29.73 3.04 -10.98
C ALA A 529 -29.32 3.45 -9.54
N LEU A 530 -30.02 2.92 -8.54
CA LEU A 530 -29.70 3.08 -7.13
C LEU A 530 -29.02 1.83 -6.58
N ALA A 531 -29.42 0.67 -7.05
CA ALA A 531 -28.87 -0.61 -6.66
C ALA A 531 -29.09 -1.67 -7.75
N VAL A 532 -28.34 -2.73 -7.69
CA VAL A 532 -28.58 -3.98 -8.41
C VAL A 532 -28.60 -5.12 -7.40
N PHE A 533 -29.43 -6.11 -7.61
CA PHE A 533 -29.51 -7.32 -6.80
C PHE A 533 -29.73 -8.54 -7.67
N GLY A 534 -29.32 -9.71 -7.21
CA GLY A 534 -29.56 -10.92 -7.98
C GLY A 534 -28.67 -12.09 -7.60
N GLU A 535 -28.84 -13.16 -8.35
CA GLU A 535 -27.92 -14.29 -8.34
C GLU A 535 -26.67 -13.95 -9.15
N VAL A 536 -25.51 -14.20 -8.58
CA VAL A 536 -24.23 -14.08 -9.30
C VAL A 536 -24.16 -15.16 -10.37
N HIS A 537 -23.70 -14.80 -11.56
CA HIS A 537 -23.66 -15.73 -12.69
C HIS A 537 -22.82 -16.98 -12.39
N PRO A 538 -23.31 -18.21 -12.66
CA PRO A 538 -22.58 -19.45 -12.34
C PRO A 538 -21.16 -19.52 -12.93
N LYS A 539 -20.92 -18.93 -14.10
CA LYS A 539 -19.56 -18.84 -14.69
C LYS A 539 -18.62 -17.98 -13.85
N VAL A 540 -19.13 -16.91 -13.24
CA VAL A 540 -18.35 -16.05 -12.34
C VAL A 540 -18.02 -16.81 -11.06
N LEU A 541 -19.00 -17.50 -10.48
CA LEU A 541 -18.78 -18.33 -9.28
C LEU A 541 -17.72 -19.41 -9.53
N ALA A 542 -17.79 -20.10 -10.68
CA ALA A 542 -16.80 -21.11 -11.06
C ALA A 542 -15.40 -20.50 -11.24
N ALA A 543 -15.29 -19.33 -11.88
CA ALA A 543 -14.02 -18.64 -12.07
C ALA A 543 -13.40 -18.11 -10.76
N MET A 544 -14.24 -17.80 -9.76
CA MET A 544 -13.84 -17.31 -8.43
C MET A 544 -13.75 -18.42 -7.37
N ASP A 545 -13.89 -19.70 -7.76
CA ASP A 545 -13.89 -20.88 -6.88
C ASP A 545 -14.91 -20.81 -5.73
N VAL A 546 -16.10 -20.27 -6.01
CA VAL A 546 -17.20 -20.18 -5.04
C VAL A 546 -18.25 -21.23 -5.34
N LYS A 547 -18.57 -22.06 -4.35
CA LYS A 547 -19.68 -23.01 -4.41
C LYS A 547 -20.98 -22.26 -4.16
N GLY A 548 -21.79 -22.19 -5.18
CA GLY A 548 -23.08 -21.48 -5.15
C GLY A 548 -24.31 -22.36 -4.94
N PRO A 549 -25.50 -21.79 -5.05
CA PRO A 549 -25.79 -20.44 -5.54
C PRO A 549 -25.37 -19.33 -4.57
N ALA A 550 -25.07 -18.13 -5.10
CA ALA A 550 -24.75 -16.94 -4.33
C ALA A 550 -25.66 -15.79 -4.76
N MET A 551 -26.28 -15.15 -3.78
CA MET A 551 -27.14 -13.98 -3.95
C MET A 551 -26.39 -12.74 -3.49
N ALA A 552 -26.46 -11.67 -4.28
CA ALA A 552 -25.71 -10.45 -3.97
C ALA A 552 -26.49 -9.20 -4.34
N PHE A 553 -26.02 -8.07 -3.84
CA PHE A 553 -26.44 -6.75 -4.28
C PHE A 553 -25.30 -5.75 -4.18
N THR A 554 -25.38 -4.71 -5.02
CA THR A 554 -24.49 -3.55 -4.97
C THR A 554 -25.35 -2.29 -4.97
N ILE A 555 -25.10 -1.36 -4.04
CA ILE A 555 -25.82 -0.09 -3.89
C ILE A 555 -24.84 1.05 -4.11
N TRP A 556 -25.30 2.12 -4.77
CA TRP A 556 -24.57 3.37 -4.98
C TRP A 556 -25.15 4.49 -4.08
N PRO A 557 -24.61 4.73 -2.87
CA PRO A 557 -25.17 5.71 -1.93
C PRO A 557 -25.22 7.14 -2.46
N ALA A 558 -24.30 7.50 -3.35
CA ALA A 558 -24.26 8.80 -4.01
C ALA A 558 -25.44 9.04 -4.96
N GLU A 559 -26.01 7.95 -5.53
CA GLU A 559 -27.12 8.02 -6.46
C GLU A 559 -28.47 8.23 -5.77
N VAL A 560 -28.55 7.96 -4.47
CA VAL A 560 -29.76 8.28 -3.68
C VAL A 560 -29.92 9.79 -3.61
N PRO A 561 -31.09 10.35 -3.98
CA PRO A 561 -31.30 11.81 -3.94
C PRO A 561 -31.09 12.41 -2.56
N ALA A 562 -30.60 13.63 -2.51
CA ALA A 562 -30.55 14.36 -1.25
C ALA A 562 -31.98 14.63 -0.73
N PRO A 563 -32.20 14.57 0.59
CA PRO A 563 -33.52 14.86 1.16
C PRO A 563 -33.91 16.31 0.86
N ARG A 564 -35.12 16.53 0.38
CA ARG A 564 -35.65 17.88 0.09
C ARG A 564 -35.82 18.71 1.34
N LYS A 565 -36.14 18.07 2.48
CA LYS A 565 -36.27 18.71 3.80
C LYS A 565 -35.04 18.41 4.64
N THR A 566 -34.41 19.44 5.12
CA THR A 566 -33.16 19.35 5.93
C THR A 566 -33.43 19.39 7.43
N ASN A 567 -34.67 19.65 7.85
CA ASN A 567 -35.04 19.65 9.27
C ASN A 567 -35.24 18.20 9.79
N ALA A 568 -34.96 18.01 11.07
CA ALA A 568 -35.12 16.72 11.76
C ALA A 568 -36.59 16.41 12.12
N THR A 569 -37.53 17.31 11.81
CA THR A 569 -38.93 17.15 12.18
C THR A 569 -39.60 16.12 11.26
N ARG A 570 -40.13 15.07 11.85
CA ARG A 570 -40.97 14.12 11.13
C ARG A 570 -42.39 14.70 10.95
N PRO A 571 -43.09 14.36 9.86
CA PRO A 571 -44.49 14.73 9.73
C PRO A 571 -45.30 14.15 10.89
N ALA A 572 -46.38 14.84 11.27
CA ALA A 572 -47.28 14.33 12.28
C ALA A 572 -47.88 12.99 11.83
N LEU A 573 -48.03 12.06 12.77
CA LEU A 573 -48.73 10.80 12.53
C LEU A 573 -50.19 11.09 12.17
N LEU A 574 -50.63 10.64 11.00
CA LEU A 574 -52.01 10.70 10.60
C LEU A 574 -52.72 9.46 11.14
N MET A 575 -53.37 9.60 12.30
CA MET A 575 -54.24 8.57 12.86
C MET A 575 -55.45 8.39 11.97
N ARG A 576 -55.85 7.15 11.78
CA ARG A 576 -57.07 6.77 11.05
C ARG A 576 -58.07 6.18 12.06
N ASP A 577 -59.14 6.90 12.31
CA ASP A 577 -60.15 6.49 13.31
C ASP A 577 -61.13 5.42 12.79
N LEU A 578 -61.19 5.26 11.47
CA LEU A 578 -62.07 4.26 10.83
C LEU A 578 -61.33 2.98 10.50
N GLN A 579 -62.00 1.87 10.70
CA GLN A 579 -61.45 0.55 10.45
C GLN A 579 -61.24 0.32 8.94
N ALA A 580 -60.05 -0.19 8.58
CA ALA A 580 -59.74 -0.58 7.21
C ALA A 580 -60.47 -1.89 6.85
N VAL A 581 -60.73 -2.06 5.56
CA VAL A 581 -61.31 -3.29 4.99
C VAL A 581 -60.29 -3.90 4.05
N GLU A 582 -60.03 -5.21 4.18
CA GLU A 582 -59.16 -5.94 3.26
C GLU A 582 -60.00 -6.80 2.31
N ARG A 583 -59.56 -6.87 1.03
CA ARG A 583 -60.17 -7.71 -0.01
C ARG A 583 -59.06 -8.34 -0.84
N ASP A 584 -59.22 -9.62 -1.10
CA ASP A 584 -58.30 -10.40 -1.90
C ASP A 584 -58.78 -10.54 -3.34
N PHE A 585 -57.86 -10.44 -4.27
CA PHE A 585 -58.12 -10.65 -5.69
C PHE A 585 -57.05 -11.57 -6.27
N ALA A 586 -57.43 -12.57 -7.05
CA ALA A 586 -56.48 -13.39 -7.80
C ALA A 586 -56.70 -13.17 -9.28
N PHE A 587 -55.66 -12.88 -10.01
CA PHE A 587 -55.73 -12.62 -11.44
C PHE A 587 -54.92 -13.68 -12.21
N VAL A 588 -55.57 -14.26 -13.24
CA VAL A 588 -54.87 -15.10 -14.22
C VAL A 588 -54.33 -14.19 -15.31
N VAL A 589 -53.01 -14.19 -15.46
CA VAL A 589 -52.30 -13.34 -16.40
C VAL A 589 -51.25 -14.15 -17.19
N ASP A 590 -50.72 -13.59 -18.25
CA ASP A 590 -49.54 -14.17 -18.91
C ASP A 590 -48.37 -14.30 -17.94
N SER A 591 -47.60 -15.36 -18.07
CA SER A 591 -46.42 -15.62 -17.22
C SER A 591 -45.37 -14.48 -17.28
N THR A 592 -45.35 -13.73 -18.37
CA THR A 592 -44.46 -12.57 -18.58
C THR A 592 -44.92 -11.29 -17.88
N VAL A 593 -46.19 -11.24 -17.39
CA VAL A 593 -46.71 -10.06 -16.69
C VAL A 593 -46.02 -9.92 -15.33
N GLU A 594 -45.45 -8.77 -15.10
CA GLU A 594 -44.81 -8.46 -13.81
C GLU A 594 -45.83 -8.15 -12.73
N ALA A 595 -45.66 -8.68 -11.51
CA ALA A 595 -46.56 -8.45 -10.40
C ALA A 595 -46.73 -6.95 -10.08
N LEU A 596 -45.67 -6.15 -10.25
CA LEU A 596 -45.76 -4.70 -10.05
C LEU A 596 -46.73 -4.00 -10.99
N THR A 597 -46.95 -4.51 -12.19
CA THR A 597 -47.99 -3.99 -13.12
C THR A 597 -49.37 -4.16 -12.54
N ILE A 598 -49.64 -5.31 -11.94
CA ILE A 598 -50.93 -5.60 -11.25
C ILE A 598 -51.09 -4.67 -10.04
N VAL A 599 -50.06 -4.56 -9.19
CA VAL A 599 -50.07 -3.71 -8.00
C VAL A 599 -50.32 -2.24 -8.36
N ASN A 600 -49.62 -1.71 -9.37
CA ASN A 600 -49.79 -0.33 -9.80
C ASN A 600 -51.16 -0.06 -10.41
N ALA A 601 -51.71 -1.01 -11.17
CA ALA A 601 -53.06 -0.91 -11.74
C ALA A 601 -54.10 -0.89 -10.63
N ALA A 602 -53.99 -1.78 -9.63
CA ALA A 602 -54.87 -1.83 -8.48
C ALA A 602 -54.81 -0.56 -7.62
N LEU A 603 -53.61 -0.07 -7.27
CA LEU A 603 -53.38 1.20 -6.57
C LEU A 603 -54.02 2.39 -7.31
N GLY A 604 -53.93 2.37 -8.64
CA GLY A 604 -54.51 3.40 -9.49
C GLY A 604 -56.03 3.36 -9.65
N ALA A 605 -56.73 2.34 -9.13
CA ALA A 605 -58.17 2.18 -9.26
C ALA A 605 -58.97 3.17 -8.41
N ASP A 606 -58.48 3.45 -7.20
CA ASP A 606 -59.03 4.48 -6.32
C ASP A 606 -57.98 5.03 -5.37
N LYS A 607 -57.45 6.20 -5.69
CA LYS A 607 -56.35 6.84 -4.91
C LYS A 607 -56.79 7.37 -3.55
N ALA A 608 -58.09 7.53 -3.32
CA ALA A 608 -58.60 8.06 -2.06
C ALA A 608 -58.84 6.95 -1.04
N LEU A 609 -59.23 5.77 -1.50
CA LEU A 609 -59.62 4.66 -0.63
C LEU A 609 -58.57 3.55 -0.54
N ILE A 610 -57.80 3.31 -1.60
CA ILE A 610 -56.80 2.23 -1.59
C ILE A 610 -55.51 2.75 -0.92
N ASP A 611 -55.24 2.24 0.27
CA ASP A 611 -54.10 2.57 1.09
C ASP A 611 -52.87 1.70 0.75
N GLN A 612 -53.11 0.38 0.56
CA GLN A 612 -52.07 -0.59 0.29
C GLN A 612 -52.55 -1.70 -0.65
N VAL A 613 -51.64 -2.16 -1.50
CA VAL A 613 -51.79 -3.38 -2.30
C VAL A 613 -50.54 -4.24 -2.10
N ARG A 614 -50.74 -5.50 -1.72
CA ARG A 614 -49.65 -6.44 -1.45
C ARG A 614 -49.90 -7.74 -2.23
N VAL A 615 -48.86 -8.22 -2.94
CA VAL A 615 -48.86 -9.59 -3.49
C VAL A 615 -48.60 -10.56 -2.35
N PHE A 616 -49.44 -11.58 -2.19
CA PHE A 616 -49.25 -12.58 -1.14
C PHE A 616 -49.15 -14.02 -1.66
N ASP A 617 -49.54 -14.27 -2.93
CA ASP A 617 -49.37 -15.57 -3.56
C ASP A 617 -49.12 -15.45 -5.07
N GLU A 618 -48.29 -16.33 -5.60
CA GLU A 618 -48.06 -16.51 -7.03
C GLU A 618 -48.08 -18.02 -7.36
N PHE A 619 -49.09 -18.45 -8.13
CA PHE A 619 -49.17 -19.82 -8.59
C PHE A 619 -48.74 -19.92 -10.06
N THR A 620 -47.59 -20.56 -10.27
CA THR A 620 -46.88 -20.62 -11.57
C THR A 620 -46.30 -22.02 -11.81
N GLY A 621 -45.81 -22.27 -13.03
CA GLY A 621 -45.19 -23.52 -13.45
C GLY A 621 -46.19 -24.55 -14.00
N PRO A 622 -45.75 -25.81 -14.25
CA PRO A 622 -46.55 -26.80 -14.99
C PRO A 622 -47.90 -27.08 -14.39
N LYS A 623 -48.07 -27.06 -13.07
CA LYS A 623 -49.35 -27.25 -12.40
C LYS A 623 -50.31 -26.09 -12.62
N ALA A 624 -49.79 -24.87 -12.65
CA ALA A 624 -50.54 -23.66 -12.93
C ALA A 624 -50.99 -23.64 -14.39
N GLU A 625 -50.12 -23.95 -15.32
CA GLU A 625 -50.42 -24.05 -16.75
C GLU A 625 -51.47 -25.13 -17.08
N ALA A 626 -51.41 -26.25 -16.37
CA ALA A 626 -52.41 -27.31 -16.54
C ALA A 626 -53.83 -26.87 -16.12
N GLN A 627 -53.94 -25.91 -15.18
CA GLN A 627 -55.23 -25.41 -14.70
C GLN A 627 -55.72 -24.16 -15.45
N MET A 628 -54.81 -23.32 -15.93
CA MET A 628 -55.14 -21.98 -16.46
C MET A 628 -54.78 -21.79 -17.92
N GLY A 629 -54.09 -22.77 -18.55
CA GLY A 629 -53.60 -22.72 -19.91
C GLY A 629 -52.06 -22.45 -19.97
N ALA A 630 -51.45 -22.91 -21.05
CA ALA A 630 -50.03 -22.75 -21.29
C ALA A 630 -49.60 -21.28 -21.25
N GLY A 631 -48.49 -21.01 -20.61
CA GLY A 631 -47.94 -19.65 -20.49
C GLY A 631 -48.70 -18.72 -19.53
N LYS A 632 -49.61 -19.26 -18.70
CA LYS A 632 -50.37 -18.49 -17.71
C LYS A 632 -49.89 -18.73 -16.28
N LYS A 633 -50.09 -17.71 -15.44
CA LYS A 633 -49.91 -17.75 -14.00
C LYS A 633 -51.03 -17.04 -13.27
N SER A 634 -51.26 -17.37 -12.00
CA SER A 634 -52.16 -16.63 -11.12
C SER A 634 -51.35 -15.80 -10.12
N VAL A 635 -51.69 -14.53 -9.99
CA VAL A 635 -51.10 -13.63 -8.97
C VAL A 635 -52.23 -13.17 -8.06
N ALA A 636 -52.06 -13.40 -6.76
CA ALA A 636 -53.03 -12.99 -5.73
C ALA A 636 -52.54 -11.75 -5.00
N ILE A 637 -53.42 -10.77 -4.87
CA ILE A 637 -53.16 -9.50 -4.19
C ILE A 637 -54.16 -9.27 -3.08
N ALA A 638 -53.70 -8.78 -1.93
CA ALA A 638 -54.52 -8.22 -0.87
C ALA A 638 -54.56 -6.70 -1.02
N VAL A 639 -55.75 -6.14 -1.08
CA VAL A 639 -56.00 -4.71 -1.20
C VAL A 639 -56.61 -4.18 0.07
N ARG A 640 -55.95 -3.21 0.70
CA ARG A 640 -56.47 -2.53 1.90
C ARG A 640 -57.12 -1.23 1.52
N LEU A 641 -58.42 -1.15 1.87
CA LEU A 641 -59.24 0.04 1.70
C LEU A 641 -59.33 0.78 3.02
N GLN A 642 -58.89 2.04 3.06
CA GLN A 642 -58.89 2.88 4.25
C GLN A 642 -59.87 4.02 4.08
N PRO A 643 -61.07 3.94 4.70
CA PRO A 643 -62.02 5.05 4.70
C PRO A 643 -61.46 6.24 5.52
N THR A 644 -61.86 7.45 5.10
CA THR A 644 -61.40 8.71 5.74
C THR A 644 -62.52 9.49 6.41
N GLU A 645 -63.75 9.39 5.90
CA GLU A 645 -64.87 10.21 6.37
C GLU A 645 -65.99 9.37 7.03
N LYS A 646 -66.25 8.19 6.53
CA LYS A 646 -67.30 7.29 7.04
C LYS A 646 -66.92 5.83 6.77
N THR A 647 -67.52 4.89 7.53
CA THR A 647 -67.40 3.47 7.30
C THR A 647 -67.96 3.10 5.92
N LEU A 648 -67.23 2.25 5.18
CA LEU A 648 -67.65 1.80 3.85
C LEU A 648 -68.84 0.86 3.93
N LYS A 649 -69.85 1.05 3.06
CA LYS A 649 -70.94 0.12 2.85
C LYS A 649 -70.53 -0.96 1.85
N GLU A 650 -71.10 -2.12 1.87
CA GLU A 650 -70.80 -3.24 0.97
C GLU A 650 -70.85 -2.85 -0.51
N ALA A 651 -71.84 -2.10 -0.93
CA ALA A 651 -71.93 -1.59 -2.30
C ALA A 651 -70.78 -0.64 -2.70
N GLU A 652 -70.22 0.12 -1.76
CA GLU A 652 -69.05 0.98 -2.01
C GLU A 652 -67.78 0.12 -2.17
N ILE A 653 -67.66 -0.95 -1.37
CA ILE A 653 -66.55 -1.91 -1.44
C ILE A 653 -66.60 -2.67 -2.77
N GLU A 654 -67.79 -3.18 -3.17
CA GLU A 654 -68.00 -3.86 -4.45
C GLU A 654 -67.67 -2.95 -5.65
N ALA A 655 -68.10 -1.69 -5.59
CA ALA A 655 -67.78 -0.71 -6.63
C ALA A 655 -66.29 -0.44 -6.77
N VAL A 656 -65.52 -0.41 -5.66
CA VAL A 656 -64.06 -0.31 -5.70
C VAL A 656 -63.45 -1.59 -6.27
N GLY A 657 -63.98 -2.77 -5.85
CA GLY A 657 -63.56 -4.07 -6.38
C GLY A 657 -63.71 -4.15 -7.89
N ALA A 658 -64.86 -3.73 -8.42
CA ALA A 658 -65.11 -3.69 -9.86
C ALA A 658 -64.10 -2.77 -10.61
N ARG A 659 -63.76 -1.60 -10.04
CA ARG A 659 -62.75 -0.72 -10.61
C ARG A 659 -61.35 -1.33 -10.58
N ILE A 660 -60.98 -2.07 -9.51
CA ILE A 660 -59.73 -2.79 -9.43
C ILE A 660 -59.64 -3.84 -10.55
N ILE A 661 -60.70 -4.66 -10.70
CA ILE A 661 -60.77 -5.70 -11.72
C ILE A 661 -60.62 -5.09 -13.12
N ASP A 662 -61.38 -4.04 -13.43
CA ASP A 662 -61.33 -3.34 -14.71
C ASP A 662 -59.93 -2.78 -15.01
N LYS A 663 -59.32 -2.11 -14.03
CA LYS A 663 -57.99 -1.51 -14.19
C LYS A 663 -56.89 -2.55 -14.38
N VAL A 664 -56.90 -3.64 -13.61
CA VAL A 664 -55.94 -4.72 -13.72
C VAL A 664 -56.10 -5.45 -15.06
N THR A 665 -57.36 -5.77 -15.44
CA THR A 665 -57.65 -6.40 -16.74
C THR A 665 -57.17 -5.55 -17.90
N LYS A 666 -57.41 -4.25 -17.89
CA LYS A 666 -56.94 -3.32 -18.92
C LYS A 666 -55.41 -3.23 -18.98
N ALA A 667 -54.75 -3.28 -17.84
CA ALA A 667 -53.29 -3.13 -17.78
C ALA A 667 -52.53 -4.41 -18.16
N THR A 668 -53.14 -5.59 -17.93
CA THR A 668 -52.43 -6.88 -18.03
C THR A 668 -53.02 -7.82 -19.08
N GLY A 669 -54.23 -7.53 -19.60
CA GLY A 669 -54.97 -8.47 -20.42
C GLY A 669 -55.47 -9.71 -19.67
N GLY A 670 -55.29 -9.75 -18.33
CA GLY A 670 -55.69 -10.87 -17.48
C GLY A 670 -57.13 -10.81 -17.03
N ALA A 671 -57.60 -11.89 -16.43
CA ALA A 671 -58.95 -12.03 -15.89
C ALA A 671 -58.91 -12.38 -14.39
N LEU A 672 -59.93 -11.96 -13.67
CA LEU A 672 -60.13 -12.41 -12.29
C LEU A 672 -60.31 -13.93 -12.27
N ARG A 673 -59.58 -14.60 -11.37
CA ARG A 673 -59.73 -16.04 -11.15
C ARG A 673 -61.02 -16.26 -10.32
N GLY A 674 -61.96 -16.98 -10.90
CA GLY A 674 -63.19 -17.35 -10.24
C GLY A 674 -63.01 -18.38 -9.13
#